data_b4b0d143e36c31759db88d1e9b272cdc
#
_entry.id   b4b0d143e36c31759db88d1e9b272cdc
#
_cell.length_a   1.000
_cell.length_b   1.000
_cell.length_c   1.000
_cell.angle_alpha   90.00
_cell.angle_beta   90.00
_cell.angle_gamma   90.00
#
_symmetry.space_group_name_H-M   'P 1'
#
loop_
_entity.id
_entity.type
_entity.pdbx_description
1 polymer ?
#
loop_
_entity_poly.entity_id
_entity_poly.type
_entity_poly.pdbx_seq_one_letter_code
_entity_poly.pdbx_strand_id
1 'polypeptide(L)'
;MGAGPEQDGRWQTRLASADGWSGLEAVRHKDGHRLDLEFRVLPLLDARKDSARLVLAAEMARTPWSGASRSFLEGILGMSPIGVAMVNADLQFVWLNDALEEMGGTTRAQRLGQRLADIQPGLDGESIEAEMRRVLSTGIPSVGYEYLGRPQSDPQREHAYSTSFFRLEDEAGQVLGVCYMVLDVTESYRARQRMALLNKAGERIGSSLDVLRTAQELADAAVPDLADFVTVDLLDALLTREDAAPGPLDAADLLTMRRAGAQSVREGCPEAVVAIGEAAAYPPSAPVVRSLTKGDSTLLQTLDLAEGDRSADDPFRAAHLQGLGFHSLMVVPLRARGVFLGAAAFARRQPIGPFQPDDLVLAEEFVARAAISIDNARRYTREHTAALTLQHSLLPRDLPEQCAVEAAYRYLPADSLSGVGGDWFDVIPLSGARVALVVGDVVGHGVHAAATMGRLRAAVQALADLDLSPEEVLAHLDDMLNRVAHDTNTDDGSIGATCLYAVYDPVSCSCALARAGHPAPLLVSPEGTGRLLELPTGPPLGLGGMPFESVELPLPEGSLLALYTNGLLLGKALDLDGGITRLRDALADPQAPLEDICETVIGGLPGGRPVDDVALLLARTRALPRTRLAAWEIAADPSAVGEARRTAAGQLREWGLDELAFSAELIVSELVTNALRHASAPIGLRMIRARELICEVSDASSTSPHLRHARTTDEGGRGLFLIARYAERWGTRYTAEGKIIWAELPLGPTTGPEPANDLDTLLEHLEDQGDFTGA
;
A
#
# COMPACT_ATOMS: atom_id res chain seq x y z
N MET A 1 56.08 -3.16 -31.70
CA MET A 1 57.16 -3.81 -30.93
C MET A 1 56.63 -5.16 -30.48
N GLY A 2 57.18 -6.26 -31.00
CA GLY A 2 56.77 -7.62 -30.58
C GLY A 2 57.71 -8.11 -29.50
N ALA A 3 57.27 -8.14 -28.27
CA ALA A 3 57.99 -8.84 -27.19
C ALA A 3 57.60 -10.34 -27.25
N GLY A 4 58.59 -11.23 -27.02
CA GLY A 4 58.29 -12.67 -26.93
C GLY A 4 57.49 -13.00 -25.68
N PRO A 5 56.80 -14.17 -25.63
CA PRO A 5 55.78 -14.48 -24.60
C PRO A 5 56.26 -14.46 -23.15
N GLU A 6 57.55 -14.59 -22.88
CA GLU A 6 58.08 -14.46 -21.51
C GLU A 6 58.29 -13.00 -21.06
N GLN A 7 58.33 -12.02 -21.96
CA GLN A 7 58.46 -10.58 -21.64
C GLN A 7 57.09 -9.91 -21.40
N ASP A 8 56.02 -10.39 -22.01
CA ASP A 8 54.68 -9.84 -21.84
C ASP A 8 54.16 -9.88 -20.38
N GLY A 9 54.43 -10.95 -19.65
CA GLY A 9 54.04 -11.07 -18.24
C GLY A 9 54.73 -10.07 -17.31
N ARG A 10 55.98 -9.73 -17.56
CA ARG A 10 56.75 -8.76 -16.76
C ARG A 10 56.27 -7.32 -17.01
N TRP A 11 55.90 -6.98 -18.24
CA TRP A 11 55.37 -5.68 -18.58
C TRP A 11 54.00 -5.44 -17.95
N GLN A 12 53.12 -6.43 -18.02
CA GLN A 12 51.78 -6.35 -17.38
C GLN A 12 51.89 -6.13 -15.87
N THR A 13 52.81 -6.82 -15.20
CA THR A 13 53.06 -6.65 -13.77
C THR A 13 53.59 -5.27 -13.42
N ARG A 14 54.52 -4.72 -14.24
CA ARG A 14 55.12 -3.41 -14.03
C ARG A 14 54.17 -2.26 -14.37
N LEU A 15 53.35 -2.46 -15.39
CA LEU A 15 52.26 -1.53 -15.71
C LEU A 15 51.14 -1.57 -14.65
N ALA A 16 50.99 -2.67 -13.87
CA ALA A 16 50.00 -2.81 -12.82
C ALA A 16 50.43 -2.22 -11.47
N SER A 17 51.68 -1.82 -11.27
CA SER A 17 52.17 -1.22 -10.03
C SER A 17 51.47 0.10 -9.71
N ALA A 18 50.91 0.20 -8.50
CA ALA A 18 50.18 1.40 -8.06
C ALA A 18 51.06 2.62 -7.89
N ASP A 19 52.33 2.44 -7.58
CA ASP A 19 53.28 3.50 -7.20
C ASP A 19 54.10 4.02 -8.39
N GLY A 20 53.82 3.57 -9.61
CA GLY A 20 54.63 3.86 -10.77
C GLY A 20 55.87 2.96 -10.83
N TRP A 21 56.57 3.01 -11.96
CA TRP A 21 57.78 2.23 -12.14
C TRP A 21 58.78 2.99 -13.03
N SER A 22 60.10 2.88 -12.72
CA SER A 22 61.17 3.32 -13.57
C SER A 22 62.24 2.25 -13.67
N GLY A 23 62.85 2.08 -14.83
CA GLY A 23 63.92 1.14 -15.05
C GLY A 23 64.37 1.05 -16.49
N LEU A 24 65.57 0.47 -16.67
CA LEU A 24 66.19 0.19 -17.96
C LEU A 24 65.70 -1.17 -18.48
N GLU A 25 65.22 -1.20 -19.71
CA GLU A 25 64.80 -2.46 -20.37
C GLU A 25 65.32 -2.51 -21.79
N ALA A 26 65.84 -3.66 -22.17
CA ALA A 26 66.26 -3.96 -23.50
C ALA A 26 65.08 -4.40 -24.36
N VAL A 27 64.68 -3.59 -25.32
CA VAL A 27 63.62 -3.94 -26.28
C VAL A 27 64.21 -4.20 -27.65
N ARG A 28 63.52 -5.01 -28.45
CA ARG A 28 63.95 -5.27 -29.84
C ARG A 28 63.14 -4.39 -30.80
N HIS A 29 63.87 -3.59 -31.58
CA HIS A 29 63.24 -2.81 -32.65
C HIS A 29 62.66 -3.72 -33.74
N LYS A 30 61.67 -3.25 -34.51
CA LYS A 30 61.02 -4.01 -35.59
C LYS A 30 62.01 -4.58 -36.62
N ASP A 31 63.15 -3.92 -36.82
CA ASP A 31 64.23 -4.35 -37.73
C ASP A 31 65.25 -5.32 -37.09
N GLY A 32 64.98 -5.80 -35.90
CA GLY A 32 65.71 -6.85 -35.23
C GLY A 32 66.85 -6.42 -34.31
N HIS A 33 67.26 -5.13 -34.30
CA HIS A 33 68.31 -4.68 -33.40
C HIS A 33 67.80 -4.45 -31.97
N ARG A 34 68.68 -4.55 -31.00
CA ARG A 34 68.41 -4.35 -29.57
C ARG A 34 68.54 -2.85 -29.25
N LEU A 35 67.53 -2.31 -28.56
CA LEU A 35 67.54 -0.99 -27.98
C LEU A 35 67.45 -1.09 -26.47
N ASP A 36 68.34 -0.40 -25.77
CA ASP A 36 68.26 -0.25 -24.30
C ASP A 36 67.52 1.06 -24.03
N LEU A 37 66.26 0.97 -23.53
CA LEU A 37 65.38 2.10 -23.25
C LEU A 37 65.21 2.28 -21.75
N GLU A 38 65.24 3.51 -21.28
CA GLU A 38 64.79 3.87 -19.94
C GLU A 38 63.30 4.17 -20.01
N PHE A 39 62.52 3.43 -19.19
CA PHE A 39 61.08 3.60 -19.08
C PHE A 39 60.73 4.25 -17.76
N ARG A 40 59.80 5.22 -17.80
CA ARG A 40 59.11 5.72 -16.60
C ARG A 40 57.61 5.60 -16.82
N VAL A 41 56.93 4.87 -15.94
CA VAL A 41 55.49 4.68 -15.94
C VAL A 41 54.93 5.47 -14.78
N LEU A 42 54.08 6.47 -15.10
CA LEU A 42 53.44 7.33 -14.13
C LEU A 42 51.93 7.05 -14.12
N PRO A 43 51.29 6.84 -12.96
CA PRO A 43 49.85 6.66 -12.88
C PRO A 43 49.14 7.99 -13.18
N LEU A 44 48.16 7.94 -14.08
CA LEU A 44 47.21 9.03 -14.37
C LEU A 44 45.85 8.56 -13.86
N LEU A 45 45.24 9.28 -12.94
CA LEU A 45 43.88 8.98 -12.45
C LEU A 45 42.84 9.47 -13.47
N ASP A 46 42.19 8.55 -14.16
CA ASP A 46 41.02 8.84 -14.97
C ASP A 46 39.74 8.52 -14.19
N ALA A 47 38.68 9.31 -14.42
CA ALA A 47 37.38 9.25 -13.75
C ALA A 47 36.62 7.91 -13.91
N ARG A 48 37.10 6.99 -14.76
CA ARG A 48 36.46 5.69 -15.07
C ARG A 48 37.02 4.48 -14.34
N LYS A 49 37.87 4.66 -13.31
CA LYS A 49 38.57 3.55 -12.61
C LYS A 49 39.56 2.76 -13.51
N ASP A 50 39.65 3.05 -14.80
CA ASP A 50 40.70 2.50 -15.61
C ASP A 50 41.95 3.40 -15.43
N SER A 51 42.95 2.86 -14.75
CA SER A 51 44.20 3.55 -14.48
C SER A 51 44.93 3.85 -15.81
N ALA A 52 44.64 5.00 -16.36
CA ALA A 52 45.49 5.52 -17.46
C ALA A 52 46.90 5.73 -16.94
N ARG A 53 47.91 5.48 -17.76
CA ARG A 53 49.31 5.57 -17.34
C ARG A 53 50.10 6.30 -18.42
N LEU A 54 50.91 7.24 -17.99
CA LEU A 54 51.89 7.90 -18.86
C LEU A 54 53.12 7.05 -18.86
N VAL A 55 53.49 6.52 -20.02
CA VAL A 55 54.74 5.79 -20.22
C VAL A 55 55.70 6.67 -20.99
N LEU A 56 56.74 7.11 -20.34
CA LEU A 56 57.86 7.80 -20.97
C LEU A 56 58.96 6.79 -21.27
N ALA A 57 59.42 6.73 -22.51
CA ALA A 57 60.55 5.86 -22.91
C ALA A 57 61.57 6.70 -23.64
N ALA A 58 62.82 6.64 -23.19
CA ALA A 58 63.93 7.32 -23.85
C ALA A 58 65.01 6.30 -24.19
N GLU A 59 65.54 6.36 -25.39
CA GLU A 59 66.70 5.53 -25.79
C GLU A 59 67.96 6.07 -25.13
N MET A 60 68.70 5.22 -24.45
CA MET A 60 70.03 5.54 -23.91
C MET A 60 71.05 5.59 -25.06
N ALA A 61 71.16 6.77 -25.63
CA ALA A 61 72.29 7.04 -26.53
C ALA A 61 73.58 7.16 -25.71
N ARG A 62 74.64 6.47 -26.11
CA ARG A 62 75.98 6.52 -25.52
C ARG A 62 76.70 7.85 -25.71
N THR A 63 75.96 8.92 -26.05
CA THR A 63 76.47 10.25 -26.26
C THR A 63 75.50 11.33 -25.64
N PRO A 64 76.05 12.45 -25.11
CA PRO A 64 75.22 13.43 -24.43
C PRO A 64 74.20 14.01 -25.41
N TRP A 65 72.95 14.01 -24.98
CA TRP A 65 71.71 14.54 -25.60
C TRP A 65 71.87 15.17 -26.94
N SER A 66 71.70 14.43 -28.02
CA SER A 66 71.62 14.97 -29.38
C SER A 66 70.36 15.83 -29.51
N GLY A 67 70.44 16.93 -30.31
CA GLY A 67 69.30 17.84 -30.47
C GLY A 67 67.97 17.23 -30.91
N ALA A 68 67.99 15.98 -31.44
CA ALA A 68 66.78 15.24 -31.83
C ALA A 68 65.95 14.79 -30.65
N SER A 69 66.56 14.39 -29.53
CA SER A 69 65.84 13.96 -28.32
C SER A 69 65.17 15.14 -27.61
N ARG A 70 65.79 16.29 -27.63
CA ARG A 70 65.24 17.51 -27.07
C ARG A 70 64.03 18.01 -27.89
N SER A 71 64.12 18.01 -29.22
CA SER A 71 62.98 18.37 -30.09
C SER A 71 61.86 17.42 -30.02
N PHE A 72 62.12 16.13 -29.78
CA PHE A 72 61.07 15.12 -29.57
C PHE A 72 60.33 15.33 -28.24
N LEU A 73 61.01 15.59 -27.14
CA LEU A 73 60.41 15.89 -25.84
C LEU A 73 59.65 17.22 -25.87
N GLU A 74 60.22 18.26 -26.49
CA GLU A 74 59.57 19.55 -26.68
C GLU A 74 58.30 19.41 -27.54
N GLY A 75 58.35 18.56 -28.58
CA GLY A 75 57.17 18.27 -29.41
C GLY A 75 56.04 17.53 -28.67
N ILE A 76 56.38 16.49 -27.89
CA ILE A 76 55.38 15.75 -27.09
C ILE A 76 54.75 16.65 -26.02
N LEU A 77 55.58 17.37 -25.27
CA LEU A 77 55.12 18.24 -24.20
C LEU A 77 54.36 19.45 -24.77
N GLY A 78 54.76 19.98 -25.93
CA GLY A 78 54.08 21.09 -26.61
C GLY A 78 52.71 20.72 -27.18
N MET A 79 52.57 19.48 -27.72
CA MET A 79 51.32 19.00 -28.32
C MET A 79 50.37 18.30 -27.32
N SER A 80 50.79 18.14 -26.06
CA SER A 80 49.97 17.52 -25.01
C SER A 80 48.72 18.35 -24.71
N PRO A 81 47.52 17.78 -24.66
CA PRO A 81 46.33 18.48 -24.21
C PRO A 81 46.32 18.71 -22.69
N ILE A 82 47.29 18.16 -21.95
CA ILE A 82 47.51 18.36 -20.53
C ILE A 82 48.36 19.59 -20.33
N GLY A 83 47.91 20.54 -19.52
CA GLY A 83 48.76 21.68 -19.13
C GLY A 83 49.96 21.21 -18.33
N VAL A 84 51.14 21.53 -18.79
CA VAL A 84 52.40 21.16 -18.12
C VAL A 84 53.24 22.41 -17.86
N ALA A 85 53.74 22.51 -16.64
CA ALA A 85 54.71 23.57 -16.31
C ALA A 85 55.83 23.08 -15.41
N MET A 86 56.91 23.83 -15.42
CA MET A 86 58.03 23.67 -14.50
C MET A 86 58.24 24.99 -13.75
N VAL A 87 58.35 24.90 -12.44
CA VAL A 87 58.67 26.02 -11.56
C VAL A 87 60.00 25.75 -10.85
N ASN A 88 60.76 26.80 -10.57
CA ASN A 88 62.01 26.69 -9.79
C ASN A 88 61.71 26.47 -8.29
N ALA A 89 62.75 26.42 -7.47
CA ALA A 89 62.63 26.25 -6.00
C ALA A 89 61.87 27.40 -5.30
N ASP A 90 61.83 28.60 -5.93
CA ASP A 90 61.06 29.75 -5.46
C ASP A 90 59.63 29.80 -6.02
N LEU A 91 59.20 28.73 -6.69
CA LEU A 91 57.89 28.54 -7.32
C LEU A 91 57.59 29.50 -8.46
N GLN A 92 58.64 30.07 -9.12
CA GLN A 92 58.52 30.88 -10.29
C GLN A 92 58.54 30.04 -11.56
N PHE A 93 57.64 30.31 -12.50
CA PHE A 93 57.59 29.62 -13.80
C PHE A 93 58.87 29.71 -14.56
N VAL A 94 59.45 28.59 -14.94
CA VAL A 94 60.64 28.50 -15.80
C VAL A 94 60.29 27.95 -17.18
N TRP A 95 59.22 27.17 -17.29
CA TRP A 95 58.77 26.64 -18.56
C TRP A 95 57.30 26.25 -18.44
N LEU A 96 56.52 26.35 -19.53
CA LEU A 96 55.15 25.85 -19.67
C LEU A 96 54.84 25.52 -21.13
N ASN A 97 53.84 24.60 -21.34
CA ASN A 97 53.35 24.28 -22.67
C ASN A 97 52.14 25.15 -23.08
N ASP A 98 51.77 25.03 -24.38
CA ASP A 98 50.69 25.82 -24.97
C ASP A 98 49.32 25.51 -24.33
N ALA A 99 49.07 24.24 -23.98
CA ALA A 99 47.81 23.82 -23.31
C ALA A 99 47.59 24.57 -21.97
N LEU A 100 48.66 24.77 -21.19
CA LEU A 100 48.51 25.50 -19.93
C LEU A 100 48.33 27.02 -20.16
N GLU A 101 48.90 27.54 -21.25
CA GLU A 101 48.68 28.93 -21.69
C GLU A 101 47.20 29.17 -22.02
N GLU A 102 46.61 28.26 -22.84
CA GLU A 102 45.21 28.31 -23.25
C GLU A 102 44.27 28.15 -22.05
N MET A 103 44.48 27.13 -21.19
CA MET A 103 43.67 26.90 -20.00
C MET A 103 43.62 28.09 -19.04
N GLY A 104 44.75 28.74 -18.83
CA GLY A 104 44.87 29.85 -17.87
C GLY A 104 44.53 31.22 -18.43
N GLY A 105 44.54 31.39 -19.74
CA GLY A 105 44.28 32.69 -20.41
C GLY A 105 45.37 33.75 -20.22
N THR A 106 46.56 33.37 -19.74
CA THR A 106 47.73 34.24 -19.56
C THR A 106 48.87 33.72 -20.40
N THR A 107 49.53 34.63 -21.17
CA THR A 107 50.59 34.26 -22.10
C THR A 107 51.84 33.76 -21.37
N ARG A 108 52.62 32.91 -22.06
CA ARG A 108 53.90 32.40 -21.55
C ARG A 108 54.84 33.55 -21.10
N ALA A 109 54.90 34.63 -21.83
CA ALA A 109 55.73 35.80 -21.50
C ALA A 109 55.30 36.46 -20.19
N GLN A 110 53.98 36.44 -19.85
CA GLN A 110 53.47 37.01 -18.61
C GLN A 110 53.69 36.09 -17.41
N ARG A 111 53.84 34.78 -17.63
CA ARG A 111 54.01 33.77 -16.57
C ARG A 111 55.48 33.56 -16.18
N LEU A 112 56.39 33.57 -17.15
CA LEU A 112 57.78 33.29 -16.86
C LEU A 112 58.38 34.27 -15.85
N GLY A 113 59.00 33.69 -14.78
CA GLY A 113 59.58 34.43 -13.68
C GLY A 113 58.56 34.89 -12.61
N GLN A 114 57.24 34.64 -12.82
CA GLN A 114 56.18 34.98 -11.87
C GLN A 114 55.72 33.75 -11.10
N ARG A 115 55.01 33.95 -9.99
CA ARG A 115 54.38 32.87 -9.20
C ARG A 115 52.92 32.67 -9.60
N LEU A 116 52.36 31.48 -9.34
CA LEU A 116 50.99 31.16 -9.69
C LEU A 116 50.00 32.11 -8.99
N ALA A 117 50.19 32.35 -7.68
CA ALA A 117 49.34 33.22 -6.90
C ALA A 117 49.25 34.66 -7.42
N ASP A 118 50.34 35.15 -8.05
CA ASP A 118 50.41 36.51 -8.58
C ASP A 118 49.68 36.69 -9.92
N ILE A 119 49.61 35.60 -10.74
CA ILE A 119 49.12 35.67 -12.12
C ILE A 119 47.75 35.07 -12.35
N GLN A 120 47.23 34.30 -11.38
CA GLN A 120 45.93 33.66 -11.45
C GLN A 120 45.10 33.93 -10.19
N PRO A 121 44.59 35.14 -9.96
CA PRO A 121 43.87 35.52 -8.76
C PRO A 121 42.51 34.80 -8.63
N GLY A 122 42.01 34.20 -9.69
CA GLY A 122 40.77 33.39 -9.68
C GLY A 122 40.96 31.95 -9.25
N LEU A 123 42.21 31.51 -8.99
CA LEU A 123 42.56 30.23 -8.41
C LEU A 123 43.04 30.42 -6.98
N ASP A 124 42.89 29.40 -6.13
CA ASP A 124 43.51 29.35 -4.79
C ASP A 124 45.01 29.07 -4.93
N GLY A 125 45.75 30.10 -5.42
CA GLY A 125 47.18 29.99 -5.69
C GLY A 125 47.99 29.67 -4.44
N GLU A 126 47.59 30.15 -3.27
CA GLU A 126 48.30 29.91 -2.01
C GLU A 126 48.26 28.44 -1.60
N SER A 127 47.06 27.79 -1.67
CA SER A 127 46.93 26.36 -1.38
C SER A 127 47.67 25.48 -2.37
N ILE A 128 47.60 25.83 -3.68
CA ILE A 128 48.33 25.11 -4.74
C ILE A 128 49.83 25.22 -4.53
N GLU A 129 50.36 26.41 -4.24
CA GLU A 129 51.76 26.63 -3.92
C GLU A 129 52.21 25.96 -2.62
N ALA A 130 51.33 25.87 -1.62
CA ALA A 130 51.64 25.13 -0.39
C ALA A 130 51.87 23.63 -0.68
N GLU A 131 51.07 23.06 -1.61
CA GLU A 131 51.24 21.68 -2.04
C GLU A 131 52.54 21.51 -2.85
N MET A 132 52.90 22.48 -3.71
CA MET A 132 54.22 22.47 -4.40
C MET A 132 55.39 22.52 -3.41
N ARG A 133 55.33 23.35 -2.35
CA ARG A 133 56.34 23.43 -1.30
C ARG A 133 56.46 22.10 -0.53
N ARG A 134 55.34 21.45 -0.30
CA ARG A 134 55.30 20.13 0.35
C ARG A 134 56.07 19.09 -0.50
N VAL A 135 55.80 19.07 -1.83
CA VAL A 135 56.50 18.17 -2.76
C VAL A 135 57.98 18.50 -2.87
N LEU A 136 58.34 19.79 -2.89
CA LEU A 136 59.75 20.23 -2.88
C LEU A 136 60.49 19.73 -1.65
N SER A 137 59.91 19.88 -0.47
CA SER A 137 60.58 19.52 0.80
C SER A 137 60.64 18.02 1.03
N THR A 138 59.58 17.26 0.73
CA THR A 138 59.45 15.83 1.02
C THR A 138 59.98 14.94 -0.09
N GLY A 139 59.97 15.41 -1.34
CA GLY A 139 60.26 14.57 -2.53
C GLY A 139 59.11 13.62 -2.88
N ILE A 140 58.06 13.56 -2.09
CA ILE A 140 56.92 12.67 -2.33
C ILE A 140 55.98 13.34 -3.35
N PRO A 141 55.71 12.70 -4.51
CA PRO A 141 54.79 13.26 -5.51
C PRO A 141 53.37 13.44 -4.93
N SER A 142 52.70 14.49 -5.38
CA SER A 142 51.26 14.66 -5.17
C SER A 142 50.54 14.35 -6.49
N VAL A 143 49.62 13.44 -6.48
CA VAL A 143 48.90 13.00 -7.70
C VAL A 143 47.39 13.19 -7.49
N GLY A 144 46.75 13.85 -8.47
CA GLY A 144 45.30 14.03 -8.43
C GLY A 144 44.80 15.04 -7.39
N TYR A 145 45.59 16.08 -7.10
CA TYR A 145 45.16 17.19 -6.27
C TYR A 145 44.06 17.98 -7.00
N GLU A 146 42.82 17.85 -6.54
CA GLU A 146 41.68 18.53 -7.15
C GLU A 146 41.43 19.87 -6.47
N TYR A 147 41.14 20.92 -7.29
CA TYR A 147 40.69 22.22 -6.81
C TYR A 147 39.73 22.86 -7.80
N LEU A 148 38.92 23.78 -7.29
CA LEU A 148 38.01 24.62 -8.08
C LEU A 148 38.62 26.00 -8.27
N GLY A 149 38.35 26.60 -9.41
CA GLY A 149 38.80 27.97 -9.65
C GLY A 149 38.26 28.59 -10.93
N ARG A 150 38.41 29.89 -11.03
CA ARG A 150 37.99 30.68 -12.19
C ARG A 150 39.21 31.20 -12.92
N PRO A 151 39.65 30.54 -14.00
CA PRO A 151 40.81 30.97 -14.76
C PRO A 151 40.52 32.30 -15.46
N GLN A 152 41.59 33.04 -15.82
CA GLN A 152 41.42 34.27 -16.59
C GLN A 152 40.88 34.03 -18.02
N SER A 153 41.01 32.81 -18.56
CA SER A 153 40.41 32.40 -19.83
C SER A 153 38.86 32.35 -19.77
N ASP A 154 38.27 32.03 -18.59
CA ASP A 154 36.82 32.00 -18.36
C ASP A 154 36.50 32.46 -16.94
N PRO A 155 36.54 33.78 -16.65
CA PRO A 155 36.35 34.32 -15.30
C PRO A 155 34.88 34.22 -14.81
N GLN A 156 33.94 33.92 -15.71
CA GLN A 156 32.52 33.80 -15.41
C GLN A 156 32.14 32.41 -14.89
N ARG A 157 32.96 31.38 -15.24
CA ARG A 157 32.67 29.98 -14.89
C ARG A 157 33.73 29.41 -13.97
N GLU A 158 33.25 28.59 -13.04
CA GLU A 158 34.11 27.78 -12.17
C GLU A 158 34.48 26.49 -12.89
N HIS A 159 35.77 26.19 -12.94
CA HIS A 159 36.33 24.97 -13.48
C HIS A 159 36.94 24.12 -12.40
N ALA A 160 36.93 22.80 -12.59
CA ALA A 160 37.60 21.85 -11.74
C ALA A 160 38.86 21.34 -12.39
N TYR A 161 39.93 21.40 -11.65
CA TYR A 161 41.25 20.97 -12.13
C TYR A 161 41.77 19.81 -11.29
N SER A 162 42.38 18.83 -11.95
CA SER A 162 43.18 17.79 -11.31
C SER A 162 44.63 17.98 -11.63
N THR A 163 45.46 18.18 -10.61
CA THR A 163 46.87 18.53 -10.78
C THR A 163 47.76 17.51 -10.12
N SER A 164 48.87 17.19 -10.77
CA SER A 164 49.91 16.31 -10.20
C SER A 164 51.22 17.04 -10.14
N PHE A 165 51.94 16.94 -9.03
CA PHE A 165 53.18 17.64 -8.74
C PHE A 165 54.30 16.65 -8.55
N PHE A 166 55.45 16.89 -9.17
CA PHE A 166 56.66 16.06 -9.14
C PHE A 166 57.89 16.91 -8.89
N ARG A 167 58.72 16.52 -7.90
CA ARG A 167 60.02 17.19 -7.69
C ARG A 167 60.97 16.86 -8.83
N LEU A 168 61.63 17.89 -9.35
CA LEU A 168 62.66 17.78 -10.35
C LEU A 168 64.03 17.89 -9.69
N GLU A 169 64.90 16.95 -10.02
CA GLU A 169 66.29 16.88 -9.53
C GLU A 169 67.25 16.72 -10.72
N ASP A 170 68.45 17.26 -10.57
CA ASP A 170 69.53 17.01 -11.53
C ASP A 170 70.18 15.65 -11.29
N GLU A 171 71.21 15.30 -12.13
CA GLU A 171 71.95 14.04 -12.01
C GLU A 171 72.73 13.90 -10.68
N ALA A 172 72.99 15.03 -10.00
CA ALA A 172 73.68 15.09 -8.71
C ALA A 172 72.69 15.05 -7.51
N GLY A 173 71.37 14.97 -7.76
CA GLY A 173 70.33 14.98 -6.76
C GLY A 173 69.97 16.37 -6.20
N GLN A 174 70.47 17.45 -6.87
CA GLN A 174 70.07 18.81 -6.50
C GLN A 174 68.67 19.10 -6.98
N VAL A 175 67.84 19.67 -6.09
CA VAL A 175 66.47 20.05 -6.40
C VAL A 175 66.44 21.24 -7.36
N LEU A 176 65.89 21.02 -8.56
CA LEU A 176 65.73 22.05 -9.59
C LEU A 176 64.41 22.80 -9.46
N GLY A 177 63.39 22.16 -8.89
CA GLY A 177 62.04 22.70 -8.78
C GLY A 177 60.93 21.67 -8.77
N VAL A 178 59.76 22.04 -9.24
CA VAL A 178 58.55 21.18 -9.39
C VAL A 178 58.08 21.22 -10.85
N CYS A 179 57.84 20.04 -11.40
CA CYS A 179 56.98 19.89 -12.57
C CYS A 179 55.55 19.66 -12.11
N TYR A 180 54.60 20.37 -12.68
CA TYR A 180 53.22 20.04 -12.44
C TYR A 180 52.44 19.88 -13.76
N MET A 181 51.45 18.99 -13.70
CA MET A 181 50.56 18.65 -14.80
C MET A 181 49.14 18.97 -14.39
N VAL A 182 48.41 19.73 -15.20
CA VAL A 182 47.04 20.17 -14.95
C VAL A 182 46.12 19.61 -16.01
N LEU A 183 45.07 18.99 -15.57
CA LEU A 183 43.99 18.51 -16.41
C LEU A 183 42.69 19.21 -16.00
N ASP A 184 41.98 19.77 -16.98
CA ASP A 184 40.59 20.22 -16.74
C ASP A 184 39.68 19.01 -16.64
N VAL A 185 39.10 18.82 -15.46
CA VAL A 185 38.20 17.71 -15.15
C VAL A 185 36.78 18.19 -14.88
N THR A 186 36.45 19.41 -15.33
CA THR A 186 35.17 20.09 -15.04
C THR A 186 33.96 19.21 -15.39
N GLU A 187 33.97 18.64 -16.60
CA GLU A 187 32.85 17.75 -17.02
C GLU A 187 32.75 16.50 -16.15
N SER A 188 33.87 15.85 -15.88
CA SER A 188 33.91 14.66 -15.03
C SER A 188 33.53 14.98 -13.57
N TYR A 189 33.96 16.13 -13.06
CA TYR A 189 33.59 16.60 -11.73
C TYR A 189 32.09 16.88 -11.61
N ARG A 190 31.54 17.62 -12.58
CA ARG A 190 30.09 17.88 -12.63
C ARG A 190 29.29 16.61 -12.80
N ALA A 191 29.74 15.66 -13.63
CA ALA A 191 29.08 14.37 -13.77
C ALA A 191 29.07 13.56 -12.46
N ARG A 192 30.21 13.56 -11.72
CA ARG A 192 30.28 12.92 -10.38
C ARG A 192 29.33 13.57 -9.37
N GLN A 193 29.27 14.90 -9.33
CA GLN A 193 28.36 15.64 -8.47
C GLN A 193 26.90 15.33 -8.81
N ARG A 194 26.54 15.34 -10.11
CA ARG A 194 25.21 14.99 -10.58
C ARG A 194 24.81 13.58 -10.14
N MET A 195 25.70 12.60 -10.32
CA MET A 195 25.46 11.22 -9.87
C MET A 195 25.27 11.13 -8.36
N ALA A 196 26.07 11.84 -7.58
CA ALA A 196 25.93 11.86 -6.12
C ALA A 196 24.57 12.44 -5.68
N LEU A 197 24.13 13.52 -6.32
CA LEU A 197 22.82 14.13 -6.08
C LEU A 197 21.68 13.18 -6.47
N LEU A 198 21.77 12.53 -7.63
CA LEU A 198 20.76 11.56 -8.08
C LEU A 198 20.66 10.34 -7.15
N ASN A 199 21.80 9.85 -6.67
CA ASN A 199 21.80 8.74 -5.69
C ASN A 199 21.16 9.17 -4.38
N LYS A 200 21.54 10.35 -3.86
CA LYS A 200 20.95 10.93 -2.65
C LYS A 200 19.42 11.12 -2.78
N ALA A 201 18.98 11.65 -3.93
CA ALA A 201 17.56 11.76 -4.25
C ALA A 201 16.89 10.38 -4.32
N GLY A 202 17.59 9.40 -4.90
CA GLY A 202 17.10 8.03 -5.05
C GLY A 202 16.83 7.29 -3.76
N GLU A 203 17.57 7.58 -2.72
CA GLU A 203 17.38 7.01 -1.38
C GLU A 203 16.24 7.70 -0.60
N ARG A 204 15.94 8.96 -0.93
CA ARG A 204 14.99 9.79 -0.18
C ARG A 204 13.61 9.87 -0.82
N ILE A 205 13.53 9.99 -2.16
CA ILE A 205 12.28 10.15 -2.88
C ILE A 205 11.60 8.80 -3.07
N GLY A 206 10.37 8.68 -2.57
CA GLY A 206 9.56 7.47 -2.68
C GLY A 206 9.82 6.46 -1.56
N SER A 207 10.30 6.94 -0.40
CA SER A 207 10.48 6.11 0.79
C SER A 207 9.15 5.68 1.42
N SER A 208 8.04 6.32 1.05
CA SER A 208 6.69 6.03 1.53
C SER A 208 5.67 5.95 0.39
N LEU A 209 4.52 5.32 0.67
CA LEU A 209 3.36 5.28 -0.21
C LEU A 209 2.36 6.42 0.08
N ASP A 210 2.85 7.53 0.63
CA ASP A 210 2.07 8.74 0.86
C ASP A 210 2.42 9.80 -0.18
N VAL A 211 1.38 10.30 -0.86
CA VAL A 211 1.52 11.27 -1.96
C VAL A 211 2.12 12.59 -1.49
N LEU A 212 1.65 13.13 -0.36
CA LEU A 212 2.09 14.42 0.17
C LEU A 212 3.52 14.31 0.71
N ARG A 213 3.82 13.21 1.39
CA ARG A 213 5.16 12.93 1.90
C ARG A 213 6.17 12.78 0.76
N THR A 214 5.81 12.06 -0.31
CA THR A 214 6.69 11.92 -1.48
C THR A 214 6.92 13.25 -2.18
N ALA A 215 5.90 14.12 -2.27
CA ALA A 215 6.06 15.46 -2.81
C ALA A 215 6.99 16.33 -1.94
N GLN A 216 6.91 16.21 -0.62
CA GLN A 216 7.83 16.88 0.32
C GLN A 216 9.25 16.34 0.20
N GLU A 217 9.43 15.02 0.08
CA GLU A 217 10.74 14.38 -0.13
C GLU A 217 11.45 14.89 -1.39
N LEU A 218 10.70 15.19 -2.46
CA LEU A 218 11.24 15.84 -3.66
C LEU A 218 11.79 17.24 -3.35
N ALA A 219 11.02 18.06 -2.63
CA ALA A 219 11.44 19.41 -2.26
C ALA A 219 12.68 19.37 -1.35
N ASP A 220 12.70 18.49 -0.35
CA ASP A 220 13.79 18.29 0.60
C ASP A 220 15.07 17.76 -0.06
N ALA A 221 14.94 16.94 -1.10
CA ALA A 221 16.08 16.40 -1.82
C ALA A 221 16.75 17.45 -2.73
N ALA A 222 15.99 18.41 -3.22
CA ALA A 222 16.45 19.44 -4.15
C ALA A 222 17.03 20.67 -3.45
N VAL A 223 16.68 20.93 -2.21
CA VAL A 223 17.22 22.06 -1.41
C VAL A 223 18.27 21.52 -0.43
N PRO A 224 19.42 22.18 -0.26
CA PRO A 224 19.90 23.39 -0.96
C PRO A 224 20.67 23.09 -2.27
N ASP A 225 20.90 21.84 -2.58
CA ASP A 225 21.93 21.43 -3.57
C ASP A 225 21.58 21.85 -5.02
N LEU A 226 20.28 21.89 -5.38
CA LEU A 226 19.82 22.27 -6.71
C LEU A 226 19.18 23.67 -6.73
N ALA A 227 18.42 24.04 -5.71
CA ALA A 227 17.69 25.30 -5.67
C ALA A 227 17.63 25.88 -4.25
N ASP A 228 17.39 27.20 -4.13
CA ASP A 228 17.19 27.87 -2.85
C ASP A 228 15.76 27.70 -2.31
N PHE A 229 14.79 27.54 -3.20
CA PHE A 229 13.39 27.31 -2.89
C PHE A 229 12.74 26.39 -3.92
N VAL A 230 11.98 25.42 -3.44
CA VAL A 230 11.25 24.45 -4.27
C VAL A 230 9.82 24.35 -3.80
N THR A 231 8.91 24.27 -4.75
CA THR A 231 7.50 23.96 -4.50
C THR A 231 7.04 22.82 -5.38
N VAL A 232 6.20 21.95 -4.83
CA VAL A 232 5.57 20.86 -5.55
C VAL A 232 4.06 21.02 -5.43
N ASP A 233 3.41 21.28 -6.56
CA ASP A 233 1.97 21.46 -6.64
C ASP A 233 1.36 20.32 -7.45
N LEU A 234 0.38 19.62 -6.87
CA LEU A 234 -0.35 18.54 -7.51
C LEU A 234 -1.74 19.03 -7.93
N LEU A 235 -2.28 18.45 -8.99
CA LEU A 235 -3.65 18.73 -9.43
C LEU A 235 -4.64 18.37 -8.31
N ASP A 236 -5.53 19.28 -7.94
CA ASP A 236 -6.49 19.08 -6.84
C ASP A 236 -7.42 17.88 -7.09
N ALA A 237 -7.80 17.66 -8.35
CA ALA A 237 -8.60 16.51 -8.76
C ALA A 237 -7.95 15.15 -8.44
N LEU A 238 -6.62 15.08 -8.34
CA LEU A 238 -5.89 13.85 -8.00
C LEU A 238 -5.91 13.54 -6.50
N LEU A 239 -6.12 14.55 -5.67
CA LEU A 239 -6.11 14.44 -4.21
C LEU A 239 -7.52 14.36 -3.62
N THR A 240 -8.53 14.91 -4.32
CA THR A 240 -9.89 15.06 -3.81
C THR A 240 -10.92 14.14 -4.48
N ARG A 241 -10.66 13.66 -5.70
CA ARG A 241 -11.58 12.77 -6.43
C ARG A 241 -11.04 11.35 -6.43
N GLU A 242 -11.68 10.48 -5.67
CA GLU A 242 -11.38 9.04 -5.63
C GLU A 242 -11.60 8.36 -7.00
N ASP A 243 -12.49 8.88 -7.85
CA ASP A 243 -12.90 8.30 -9.13
C ASP A 243 -12.35 9.02 -10.38
N ALA A 244 -11.39 9.95 -10.25
CA ALA A 244 -10.85 10.62 -11.42
C ALA A 244 -10.10 9.63 -12.33
N ALA A 245 -10.81 9.10 -13.33
CA ALA A 245 -10.20 8.38 -14.44
C ALA A 245 -9.21 9.32 -15.15
N PRO A 246 -8.08 8.82 -15.70
CA PRO A 246 -7.19 9.62 -16.52
C PRO A 246 -7.92 10.02 -17.80
N GLY A 247 -8.56 11.17 -17.76
CA GLY A 247 -9.17 11.83 -18.92
C GLY A 247 -8.33 13.02 -19.37
N PRO A 248 -8.62 13.62 -20.53
CA PRO A 248 -8.05 14.91 -20.89
C PRO A 248 -8.40 15.92 -19.81
N LEU A 249 -7.37 16.61 -19.27
CA LEU A 249 -7.54 17.64 -18.25
C LEU A 249 -8.32 18.81 -18.85
N ASP A 250 -9.41 19.20 -18.20
CA ASP A 250 -10.12 20.44 -18.52
C ASP A 250 -9.25 21.65 -18.13
N ALA A 251 -9.40 22.75 -18.87
CA ALA A 251 -8.66 23.98 -18.59
C ALA A 251 -8.87 24.50 -17.15
N ALA A 252 -10.00 24.18 -16.53
CA ALA A 252 -10.30 24.51 -15.14
C ALA A 252 -9.50 23.66 -14.14
N ASP A 253 -9.26 22.39 -14.43
CA ASP A 253 -8.48 21.48 -13.59
C ASP A 253 -7.00 21.90 -13.55
N LEU A 254 -6.46 22.47 -14.63
CA LEU A 254 -5.08 22.99 -14.71
C LEU A 254 -4.87 24.27 -13.89
N LEU A 255 -5.95 24.98 -13.55
CA LEU A 255 -5.88 26.24 -12.80
C LEU A 255 -5.96 26.01 -11.28
N THR A 256 -6.45 24.84 -10.85
CA THR A 256 -6.60 24.52 -9.43
C THR A 256 -5.67 23.40 -9.04
N MET A 257 -4.58 23.77 -8.37
CA MET A 257 -3.61 22.83 -7.80
C MET A 257 -3.62 22.94 -6.29
N ARG A 258 -3.05 21.94 -5.64
CA ARG A 258 -2.85 21.95 -4.19
C ARG A 258 -1.36 21.83 -3.89
N ARG A 259 -0.86 22.68 -2.99
CA ARG A 259 0.51 22.60 -2.52
C ARG A 259 0.73 21.29 -1.78
N ALA A 260 1.52 20.40 -2.37
CA ALA A 260 1.83 19.09 -1.81
C ALA A 260 3.18 19.05 -1.07
N GLY A 261 4.12 19.91 -1.46
CA GLY A 261 5.41 20.02 -0.81
C GLY A 261 6.06 21.39 -1.03
N ALA A 262 6.85 21.85 -0.07
CA ALA A 262 7.65 23.07 -0.19
C ALA A 262 8.88 22.99 0.73
N GLN A 263 10.03 23.49 0.24
CA GLN A 263 11.27 23.58 1.02
C GLN A 263 12.05 24.79 0.61
N SER A 264 12.68 25.43 1.58
CA SER A 264 13.55 26.60 1.42
C SER A 264 14.85 26.44 2.20
N VAL A 265 15.89 27.13 1.76
CA VAL A 265 17.12 27.33 2.55
C VAL A 265 16.88 28.21 3.77
N ARG A 266 15.73 28.90 3.84
CA ARG A 266 15.30 29.71 4.98
C ARG A 266 14.33 28.94 5.84
N GLU A 267 14.51 29.01 7.13
CA GLU A 267 13.60 28.39 8.10
C GLU A 267 12.16 28.92 7.95
N GLY A 268 11.18 28.02 7.96
CA GLY A 268 9.76 28.36 7.86
C GLY A 268 9.27 28.72 6.46
N CYS A 269 10.08 28.56 5.41
CA CYS A 269 9.70 28.82 3.99
C CYS A 269 8.98 30.17 3.79
N PRO A 270 9.60 31.33 4.15
CA PRO A 270 8.94 32.64 4.03
C PRO A 270 8.60 33.03 2.58
N GLU A 271 9.13 32.31 1.62
CA GLU A 271 8.88 32.44 0.18
C GLU A 271 7.54 31.83 -0.25
N ALA A 272 6.99 30.95 0.57
CA ALA A 272 5.75 30.24 0.26
C ALA A 272 4.54 31.16 0.42
N VAL A 273 3.88 31.49 -0.67
CA VAL A 273 2.61 32.27 -0.67
C VAL A 273 1.42 31.43 -0.23
N VAL A 274 1.52 30.11 -0.40
CA VAL A 274 0.48 29.12 -0.09
C VAL A 274 1.08 28.06 0.82
N ALA A 275 0.40 27.68 1.89
CA ALA A 275 0.84 26.64 2.79
C ALA A 275 0.64 25.24 2.20
N ILE A 276 1.37 24.25 2.74
CA ILE A 276 1.19 22.85 2.35
C ILE A 276 -0.24 22.42 2.70
N GLY A 277 -0.90 21.73 1.77
CA GLY A 277 -2.30 21.31 1.90
C GLY A 277 -3.32 22.33 1.40
N GLU A 278 -2.94 23.58 1.12
CA GLU A 278 -3.84 24.62 0.62
C GLU A 278 -3.92 24.63 -0.92
N ALA A 279 -5.03 25.16 -1.44
CA ALA A 279 -5.22 25.32 -2.87
C ALA A 279 -4.31 26.43 -3.42
N ALA A 280 -3.56 26.13 -4.45
CA ALA A 280 -2.69 27.03 -5.18
C ALA A 280 -3.34 27.37 -6.54
N ALA A 281 -3.98 28.53 -6.62
CA ALA A 281 -4.54 29.03 -7.87
C ALA A 281 -3.44 29.73 -8.68
N TYR A 282 -3.38 29.41 -9.96
CA TYR A 282 -2.43 30.00 -10.91
C TYR A 282 -3.17 30.67 -12.07
N PRO A 283 -2.78 31.87 -12.48
CA PRO A 283 -3.33 32.48 -13.71
C PRO A 283 -2.90 31.67 -14.95
N PRO A 284 -3.69 31.69 -16.04
CA PRO A 284 -3.37 30.94 -17.26
C PRO A 284 -2.00 31.29 -17.87
N SER A 285 -1.50 32.48 -17.61
CA SER A 285 -0.20 32.98 -18.07
C SER A 285 0.98 32.49 -17.24
N ALA A 286 0.73 31.88 -16.06
CA ALA A 286 1.82 31.43 -15.16
C ALA A 286 2.72 30.38 -15.82
N PRO A 287 4.04 30.42 -15.55
CA PRO A 287 4.97 29.41 -16.06
C PRO A 287 4.56 27.97 -15.75
N VAL A 288 3.97 27.74 -14.57
CA VAL A 288 3.44 26.44 -14.12
C VAL A 288 2.33 25.95 -15.05
N VAL A 289 1.32 26.79 -15.33
CA VAL A 289 0.18 26.44 -16.21
C VAL A 289 0.66 26.23 -17.65
N ARG A 290 1.58 27.09 -18.14
CA ARG A 290 2.16 26.94 -19.46
C ARG A 290 2.94 25.64 -19.62
N SER A 291 3.72 25.27 -18.61
CA SER A 291 4.47 24.00 -18.59
C SER A 291 3.54 22.80 -18.64
N LEU A 292 2.47 22.80 -17.86
CA LEU A 292 1.46 21.73 -17.88
C LEU A 292 0.69 21.65 -19.20
N THR A 293 0.31 22.81 -19.78
CA THR A 293 -0.44 22.85 -21.04
C THR A 293 0.39 22.37 -22.23
N LYS A 294 1.67 22.74 -22.29
CA LYS A 294 2.58 22.33 -23.35
C LYS A 294 3.19 20.95 -23.12
N GLY A 295 3.26 20.52 -21.86
CA GLY A 295 3.92 19.29 -21.46
C GLY A 295 5.44 19.37 -21.41
N ASP A 296 6.03 20.58 -21.54
CA ASP A 296 7.46 20.82 -21.61
C ASP A 296 7.95 21.55 -20.35
N SER A 297 9.19 21.27 -19.96
CA SER A 297 9.84 22.00 -18.88
C SER A 297 10.14 23.44 -19.32
N THR A 298 10.09 24.37 -18.37
CA THR A 298 10.36 25.79 -18.61
C THR A 298 11.59 26.23 -17.82
N LEU A 299 12.56 26.83 -18.49
CA LEU A 299 13.76 27.44 -17.90
C LEU A 299 13.72 28.96 -18.13
N LEU A 300 13.68 29.73 -17.05
CA LEU A 300 13.78 31.18 -17.03
C LEU A 300 15.09 31.56 -16.34
N GLN A 301 16.12 31.84 -17.12
CA GLN A 301 17.45 32.23 -16.62
C GLN A 301 17.45 33.59 -15.96
N THR A 302 16.59 34.49 -16.43
CA THR A 302 16.40 35.81 -15.86
C THR A 302 14.89 36.03 -15.64
N LEU A 303 14.52 36.33 -14.42
CA LEU A 303 13.17 36.77 -14.08
C LEU A 303 13.08 38.27 -14.17
N ASP A 304 12.69 38.80 -15.31
CA ASP A 304 12.41 40.22 -15.47
C ASP A 304 10.97 40.49 -15.00
N LEU A 305 10.82 40.71 -13.72
CA LEU A 305 9.53 41.00 -13.07
C LEU A 305 9.08 42.45 -13.34
N ALA A 306 9.91 43.30 -13.95
CA ALA A 306 9.69 44.74 -14.13
C ALA A 306 9.15 45.11 -15.52
N GLU A 307 9.40 44.34 -16.57
CA GLU A 307 8.93 44.65 -17.94
C GLU A 307 7.94 43.57 -18.43
N GLY A 308 6.63 43.84 -18.22
CA GLY A 308 5.60 43.44 -19.20
C GLY A 308 5.30 41.96 -19.43
N ASP A 309 5.94 41.01 -18.76
CA ASP A 309 5.59 39.62 -18.86
C ASP A 309 4.52 39.31 -17.77
N ARG A 310 3.32 39.66 -18.13
CA ARG A 310 1.99 39.08 -17.78
C ARG A 310 1.83 38.24 -16.50
N SER A 311 2.67 38.40 -15.49
CA SER A 311 2.33 38.12 -14.10
C SER A 311 1.36 39.17 -13.53
N ALA A 312 0.82 40.04 -14.40
CA ALA A 312 -0.17 41.06 -14.08
C ALA A 312 -1.46 40.49 -13.48
N ASP A 313 -1.69 39.19 -13.64
CA ASP A 313 -2.85 38.50 -13.07
C ASP A 313 -2.66 38.13 -11.58
N ASP A 314 -1.39 38.13 -11.06
CA ASP A 314 -1.08 37.94 -9.64
C ASP A 314 0.02 38.91 -9.19
N PRO A 315 -0.32 40.20 -9.01
CA PRO A 315 0.66 41.24 -8.63
C PRO A 315 1.22 41.02 -7.22
N PHE A 316 0.49 40.35 -6.34
CA PHE A 316 0.94 40.03 -4.98
C PHE A 316 2.09 39.02 -5.00
N ARG A 317 1.96 37.94 -5.75
CA ARG A 317 3.01 36.93 -5.89
C ARG A 317 4.26 37.48 -6.57
N ALA A 318 4.08 38.26 -7.63
CA ALA A 318 5.17 38.91 -8.32
C ALA A 318 5.97 39.85 -7.41
N ALA A 319 5.29 40.73 -6.69
CA ALA A 319 5.92 41.64 -5.73
C ALA A 319 6.63 40.90 -4.58
N HIS A 320 6.03 39.80 -4.11
CA HIS A 320 6.59 38.98 -3.06
C HIS A 320 7.92 38.33 -3.52
N LEU A 321 7.94 37.68 -4.67
CA LEU A 321 9.13 37.04 -5.25
C LEU A 321 10.25 38.07 -5.55
N GLN A 322 9.88 39.25 -6.09
CA GLN A 322 10.83 40.32 -6.34
C GLN A 322 11.47 40.84 -5.05
N GLY A 323 10.68 41.04 -3.99
CA GLY A 323 11.18 41.47 -2.68
C GLY A 323 12.14 40.47 -2.03
N LEU A 324 12.11 39.20 -2.44
CA LEU A 324 12.96 38.12 -1.92
C LEU A 324 14.24 37.89 -2.73
N GLY A 325 14.43 38.63 -3.84
CA GLY A 325 15.66 38.61 -4.65
C GLY A 325 15.81 37.39 -5.56
N PHE A 326 14.72 36.71 -5.93
CA PHE A 326 14.77 35.63 -6.93
C PHE A 326 15.08 36.21 -8.32
N HIS A 327 15.95 35.52 -9.05
CA HIS A 327 16.37 35.95 -10.37
C HIS A 327 16.27 34.87 -11.46
N SER A 328 16.11 33.58 -11.07
CA SER A 328 16.02 32.46 -11.99
C SER A 328 15.02 31.40 -11.51
N LEU A 329 14.28 30.80 -12.44
CA LEU A 329 13.22 29.85 -12.19
C LEU A 329 13.26 28.70 -13.20
N MET A 330 13.06 27.48 -12.71
CA MET A 330 12.73 26.32 -13.53
C MET A 330 11.36 25.79 -13.12
N VAL A 331 10.57 25.34 -14.08
CA VAL A 331 9.31 24.65 -13.84
C VAL A 331 9.33 23.35 -14.63
N VAL A 332 9.12 22.25 -13.93
CA VAL A 332 9.13 20.90 -14.51
C VAL A 332 7.80 20.23 -14.23
N PRO A 333 7.08 19.73 -15.28
CA PRO A 333 5.83 19.03 -15.08
C PRO A 333 6.05 17.64 -14.46
N LEU A 334 5.28 17.30 -13.43
CA LEU A 334 5.21 15.94 -12.92
C LEU A 334 4.33 15.10 -13.84
N ARG A 335 4.95 14.13 -14.52
CA ARG A 335 4.25 13.24 -15.45
C ARG A 335 4.67 11.81 -15.24
N ALA A 336 3.70 10.92 -15.04
CA ALA A 336 3.91 9.48 -14.96
C ALA A 336 2.96 8.75 -15.90
N ARG A 337 3.47 7.78 -16.66
CA ARG A 337 2.68 6.94 -17.59
C ARG A 337 1.77 7.72 -18.54
N GLY A 338 2.21 8.90 -18.95
CA GLY A 338 1.45 9.78 -19.85
C GLY A 338 0.42 10.67 -19.17
N VAL A 339 0.23 10.57 -17.86
CA VAL A 339 -0.71 11.40 -17.08
C VAL A 339 0.06 12.53 -16.40
N PHE A 340 -0.46 13.75 -16.46
CA PHE A 340 0.04 14.88 -15.69
C PHE A 340 -0.47 14.79 -14.25
N LEU A 341 0.43 14.92 -13.30
CA LEU A 341 0.11 14.88 -11.86
C LEU A 341 0.18 16.27 -11.23
N GLY A 342 0.97 17.16 -11.82
CA GLY A 342 1.23 18.49 -11.29
C GLY A 342 2.49 19.10 -11.85
N ALA A 343 3.12 20.02 -11.11
CA ALA A 343 4.39 20.64 -11.49
C ALA A 343 5.26 20.91 -10.25
N ALA A 344 6.59 20.86 -10.44
CA ALA A 344 7.56 21.34 -9.48
C ALA A 344 8.21 22.63 -9.99
N ALA A 345 8.32 23.63 -9.13
CA ALA A 345 8.99 24.88 -9.43
C ALA A 345 10.22 25.04 -8.53
N PHE A 346 11.36 25.36 -9.15
CA PHE A 346 12.67 25.54 -8.53
C PHE A 346 13.09 26.98 -8.71
N ALA A 347 13.47 27.67 -7.67
CA ALA A 347 13.88 29.07 -7.73
C ALA A 347 15.26 29.29 -7.11
N ARG A 348 16.08 30.14 -7.76
CA ARG A 348 17.39 30.59 -7.29
C ARG A 348 17.41 32.10 -7.09
N ARG A 349 18.18 32.52 -6.10
CA ARG A 349 18.44 33.92 -5.78
C ARG A 349 19.94 34.21 -5.75
N GLN A 350 20.30 35.49 -5.79
CA GLN A 350 21.71 35.90 -5.63
C GLN A 350 22.23 35.50 -4.22
N PRO A 351 23.55 35.18 -4.10
CA PRO A 351 24.61 35.35 -5.10
C PRO A 351 24.84 34.16 -6.06
N ILE A 352 24.01 33.10 -5.98
CA ILE A 352 24.13 31.92 -6.83
C ILE A 352 23.77 32.31 -8.27
N GLY A 353 24.55 31.85 -9.26
CA GLY A 353 24.30 32.14 -10.68
C GLY A 353 22.96 31.58 -11.17
N PRO A 354 22.45 32.05 -12.32
CA PRO A 354 21.18 31.57 -12.87
C PRO A 354 21.25 30.08 -13.24
N PHE A 355 20.10 29.43 -13.27
CA PHE A 355 19.99 28.05 -13.74
C PHE A 355 20.55 27.90 -15.16
N GLN A 356 21.25 26.79 -15.38
CA GLN A 356 21.78 26.40 -16.68
C GLN A 356 20.96 25.25 -17.27
N PRO A 357 21.05 24.96 -18.57
CA PRO A 357 20.37 23.82 -19.17
C PRO A 357 20.66 22.47 -18.48
N ASP A 358 21.87 22.31 -17.96
CA ASP A 358 22.26 21.11 -17.19
C ASP A 358 21.52 20.96 -15.86
N ASP A 359 21.19 22.08 -15.19
CA ASP A 359 20.39 22.10 -13.99
C ASP A 359 18.95 21.63 -14.28
N LEU A 360 18.42 22.01 -15.45
CA LEU A 360 17.09 21.61 -15.90
C LEU A 360 17.03 20.09 -16.11
N VAL A 361 18.02 19.50 -16.76
CA VAL A 361 18.09 18.04 -16.96
C VAL A 361 18.11 17.32 -15.61
N LEU A 362 18.86 17.84 -14.63
CA LEU A 362 18.90 17.27 -13.28
C LEU A 362 17.54 17.40 -12.58
N ALA A 363 16.88 18.55 -12.69
CA ALA A 363 15.55 18.77 -12.15
C ALA A 363 14.52 17.82 -12.77
N GLU A 364 14.58 17.59 -14.08
CA GLU A 364 13.71 16.64 -14.79
C GLU A 364 13.88 15.22 -14.28
N GLU A 365 15.11 14.76 -13.99
CA GLU A 365 15.37 13.45 -13.42
C GLU A 365 14.81 13.30 -11.99
N PHE A 366 14.96 14.34 -11.13
CA PHE A 366 14.35 14.37 -9.80
C PHE A 366 12.82 14.27 -9.87
N VAL A 367 12.24 15.12 -10.72
CA VAL A 367 10.78 15.20 -10.88
C VAL A 367 10.21 13.94 -11.51
N ALA A 368 10.87 13.35 -12.51
CA ALA A 368 10.43 12.09 -13.12
C ALA A 368 10.38 10.95 -12.09
N ARG A 369 11.38 10.86 -11.21
CA ARG A 369 11.41 9.87 -10.14
C ARG A 369 10.28 10.10 -9.13
N ALA A 370 10.11 11.34 -8.67
CA ALA A 370 9.02 11.69 -7.77
C ALA A 370 7.65 11.43 -8.40
N ALA A 371 7.47 11.75 -9.69
CA ALA A 371 6.23 11.51 -10.40
C ALA A 371 5.84 10.02 -10.44
N ILE A 372 6.82 9.12 -10.68
CA ILE A 372 6.58 7.67 -10.64
C ILE A 372 6.16 7.23 -9.23
N SER A 373 6.86 7.71 -8.20
CA SER A 373 6.56 7.36 -6.81
C SER A 373 5.20 7.89 -6.35
N ILE A 374 4.85 9.12 -6.73
CA ILE A 374 3.54 9.73 -6.48
C ILE A 374 2.42 8.95 -7.20
N ASP A 375 2.62 8.56 -8.46
CA ASP A 375 1.62 7.76 -9.20
C ASP A 375 1.42 6.39 -8.56
N ASN A 376 2.51 5.75 -8.11
CA ASN A 376 2.43 4.47 -7.39
C ASN A 376 1.70 4.63 -6.05
N ALA A 377 2.01 5.67 -5.27
CA ALA A 377 1.33 5.96 -4.01
C ALA A 377 -0.17 6.20 -4.21
N ARG A 378 -0.54 7.01 -5.22
CA ARG A 378 -1.94 7.28 -5.57
C ARG A 378 -2.69 6.02 -5.98
N ARG A 379 -2.10 5.19 -6.83
CA ARG A 379 -2.72 3.93 -7.26
C ARG A 379 -2.92 2.98 -6.09
N TYR A 380 -1.90 2.88 -5.25
CA TYR A 380 -2.00 2.08 -4.03
C TYR A 380 -3.15 2.56 -3.13
N THR A 381 -3.23 3.86 -2.85
CA THR A 381 -4.31 4.44 -2.03
C THR A 381 -5.68 4.15 -2.63
N ARG A 382 -5.84 4.33 -3.96
CA ARG A 382 -7.10 4.05 -4.67
C ARG A 382 -7.48 2.57 -4.61
N GLU A 383 -6.55 1.66 -4.89
CA GLU A 383 -6.79 0.22 -4.83
C GLU A 383 -7.13 -0.21 -3.40
N HIS A 384 -6.42 0.35 -2.42
CA HIS A 384 -6.65 0.08 -1.00
C HIS A 384 -8.03 0.59 -0.53
N THR A 385 -8.41 1.84 -0.87
CA THR A 385 -9.72 2.39 -0.53
C THR A 385 -10.86 1.62 -1.19
N ALA A 386 -10.72 1.27 -2.46
CA ALA A 386 -11.71 0.46 -3.16
C ALA A 386 -11.89 -0.92 -2.52
N ALA A 387 -10.79 -1.53 -2.11
CA ALA A 387 -10.78 -2.83 -1.46
C ALA A 387 -11.42 -2.78 -0.07
N LEU A 388 -11.11 -1.76 0.75
CA LEU A 388 -11.77 -1.54 2.04
C LEU A 388 -13.28 -1.27 1.88
N THR A 389 -13.67 -0.48 0.88
CA THR A 389 -15.07 -0.19 0.59
C THR A 389 -15.83 -1.46 0.23
N LEU A 390 -15.22 -2.33 -0.60
CA LEU A 390 -15.78 -3.64 -0.94
C LEU A 390 -15.95 -4.50 0.32
N GLN A 391 -14.91 -4.62 1.15
CA GLN A 391 -14.96 -5.40 2.40
C GLN A 391 -16.06 -4.90 3.34
N HIS A 392 -16.14 -3.58 3.58
CA HIS A 392 -17.20 -3.01 4.40
C HIS A 392 -18.60 -3.25 3.83
N SER A 393 -18.74 -3.36 2.50
CA SER A 393 -20.04 -3.69 1.88
C SER A 393 -20.44 -5.15 2.06
N LEU A 394 -19.45 -6.03 2.30
CA LEU A 394 -19.65 -7.46 2.51
C LEU A 394 -19.91 -7.83 3.98
N LEU A 395 -19.59 -6.97 4.94
CA LEU A 395 -19.85 -7.17 6.36
C LEU A 395 -21.22 -6.59 6.75
N PRO A 396 -21.88 -7.10 7.84
CA PRO A 396 -23.12 -6.52 8.34
C PRO A 396 -22.86 -5.07 8.81
N ARG A 397 -23.70 -4.14 8.37
CA ARG A 397 -23.62 -2.74 8.82
C ARG A 397 -24.19 -2.58 10.23
N ASP A 398 -25.31 -3.27 10.49
CA ASP A 398 -25.98 -3.28 11.76
C ASP A 398 -26.37 -4.73 12.07
N LEU A 399 -26.28 -5.11 13.35
CA LEU A 399 -26.80 -6.39 13.78
C LEU A 399 -28.32 -6.30 13.94
N PRO A 400 -29.09 -7.30 13.44
CA PRO A 400 -30.53 -7.30 13.63
C PRO A 400 -30.86 -7.40 15.13
N GLU A 401 -31.83 -6.61 15.60
CA GLU A 401 -32.32 -6.72 16.96
C GLU A 401 -32.83 -8.12 17.23
N GLN A 402 -32.37 -8.74 18.30
CA GLN A 402 -32.66 -10.11 18.69
C GLN A 402 -33.35 -10.17 20.05
N CYS A 403 -34.33 -11.09 20.20
CA CYS A 403 -34.87 -11.41 21.50
C CYS A 403 -34.02 -12.45 22.25
N ALA A 404 -33.29 -13.29 21.52
CA ALA A 404 -32.50 -14.39 22.06
C ALA A 404 -31.17 -13.92 22.67
N VAL A 405 -30.57 -12.91 22.12
CA VAL A 405 -29.27 -12.40 22.58
C VAL A 405 -29.19 -10.86 22.49
N GLU A 406 -28.35 -10.27 23.30
CA GLU A 406 -27.79 -8.95 23.09
C GLU A 406 -26.42 -9.13 22.45
N ALA A 407 -26.17 -8.50 21.33
CA ALA A 407 -24.93 -8.71 20.58
C ALA A 407 -24.20 -7.40 20.32
N ALA A 408 -22.86 -7.44 20.39
CA ALA A 408 -21.97 -6.37 19.97
C ALA A 408 -20.78 -6.97 19.21
N TYR A 409 -20.17 -6.17 18.35
CA TYR A 409 -19.04 -6.63 17.53
C TYR A 409 -17.97 -5.59 17.38
N ARG A 410 -16.77 -6.04 17.03
CA ARG A 410 -15.68 -5.19 16.52
C ARG A 410 -15.01 -5.89 15.36
N TYR A 411 -14.69 -5.11 14.35
CA TYR A 411 -13.89 -5.53 13.21
C TYR A 411 -12.71 -4.59 13.04
N LEU A 412 -11.49 -5.13 12.98
CA LEU A 412 -10.27 -4.37 12.78
C LEU A 412 -9.48 -5.03 11.66
N PRO A 413 -9.30 -4.33 10.53
CA PRO A 413 -8.45 -4.84 9.47
C PRO A 413 -6.97 -4.87 9.90
N ALA A 414 -6.21 -5.85 9.41
CA ALA A 414 -4.77 -5.92 9.58
C ALA A 414 -4.07 -4.70 8.97
N ASP A 415 -2.91 -4.32 9.55
CA ASP A 415 -2.02 -3.29 8.98
C ASP A 415 -1.21 -3.86 7.79
N SER A 416 -1.84 -4.65 6.93
CA SER A 416 -1.22 -5.25 5.75
C SER A 416 -1.26 -4.30 4.55
N LEU A 417 -0.28 -4.44 3.66
CA LEU A 417 -0.20 -3.64 2.41
C LEU A 417 -1.45 -3.77 1.52
N SER A 418 -2.21 -4.87 1.65
CA SER A 418 -3.45 -5.10 0.90
C SER A 418 -4.71 -4.61 1.60
N GLY A 419 -4.69 -4.41 2.93
CA GLY A 419 -5.76 -3.80 3.73
C GLY A 419 -7.13 -4.49 3.70
N VAL A 420 -7.25 -5.64 3.06
CA VAL A 420 -8.51 -6.37 2.86
C VAL A 420 -8.35 -7.78 3.39
N GLY A 421 -9.17 -8.13 4.36
CA GLY A 421 -9.13 -9.41 5.03
C GLY A 421 -10.19 -10.42 4.62
N GLY A 422 -10.00 -11.63 5.13
CA GLY A 422 -10.90 -12.77 4.95
C GLY A 422 -11.87 -13.00 6.12
N ASP A 423 -11.73 -12.25 7.21
CA ASP A 423 -12.52 -12.41 8.42
C ASP A 423 -13.97 -11.93 8.25
N TRP A 424 -14.91 -12.67 8.81
CA TRP A 424 -16.30 -12.24 8.84
C TRP A 424 -17.00 -12.69 10.11
N PHE A 425 -18.14 -12.08 10.39
CA PHE A 425 -19.09 -12.48 11.43
C PHE A 425 -20.51 -12.24 10.95
N ASP A 426 -21.48 -12.91 11.55
CA ASP A 426 -22.89 -12.66 11.32
C ASP A 426 -23.75 -13.05 12.53
N VAL A 427 -24.93 -12.42 12.62
CA VAL A 427 -25.98 -12.74 13.59
C VAL A 427 -27.28 -12.92 12.82
N ILE A 428 -27.76 -14.16 12.72
CA ILE A 428 -28.84 -14.53 11.81
C ILE A 428 -30.06 -14.98 12.61
N PRO A 429 -31.22 -14.29 12.50
CA PRO A 429 -32.47 -14.74 13.08
C PRO A 429 -32.89 -16.07 12.46
N LEU A 430 -33.17 -17.06 13.30
CA LEU A 430 -33.70 -18.34 12.88
C LEU A 430 -35.16 -18.51 13.31
N SER A 431 -35.81 -19.58 12.83
CA SER A 431 -37.14 -19.94 13.24
C SER A 431 -37.25 -20.19 14.76
N GLY A 432 -38.42 -20.01 15.34
CA GLY A 432 -38.68 -20.33 16.75
C GLY A 432 -37.98 -19.41 17.75
N ALA A 433 -37.71 -18.14 17.38
CA ALA A 433 -36.97 -17.15 18.17
C ALA A 433 -35.48 -17.49 18.41
N ARG A 434 -34.95 -18.50 17.75
CA ARG A 434 -33.53 -18.88 17.82
C ARG A 434 -32.64 -17.89 17.03
N VAL A 435 -31.36 -17.93 17.30
CA VAL A 435 -30.38 -17.10 16.61
C VAL A 435 -29.14 -17.93 16.27
N ALA A 436 -28.63 -17.77 15.07
CA ALA A 436 -27.32 -18.24 14.71
C ALA A 436 -26.27 -17.12 14.88
N LEU A 437 -25.13 -17.48 15.48
CA LEU A 437 -23.96 -16.68 15.67
C LEU A 437 -22.82 -17.30 14.85
N VAL A 438 -22.20 -16.52 13.99
CA VAL A 438 -21.19 -17.02 13.06
C VAL A 438 -19.95 -16.15 13.11
N VAL A 439 -18.79 -16.78 13.14
CA VAL A 439 -17.49 -16.13 12.91
C VAL A 439 -16.64 -17.05 12.04
N GLY A 440 -15.92 -16.50 11.11
CA GLY A 440 -15.05 -17.27 10.24
C GLY A 440 -13.88 -16.42 9.71
N ASP A 441 -12.93 -17.13 9.10
CA ASP A 441 -11.72 -16.55 8.55
C ASP A 441 -11.33 -17.34 7.29
N VAL A 442 -11.11 -16.63 6.17
CA VAL A 442 -10.64 -17.20 4.90
C VAL A 442 -9.12 -17.09 4.84
N VAL A 443 -8.46 -18.20 4.58
CA VAL A 443 -7.00 -18.27 4.46
C VAL A 443 -6.49 -17.29 3.38
N GLY A 444 -5.55 -16.42 3.78
CA GLY A 444 -4.95 -15.42 2.90
C GLY A 444 -5.59 -14.04 3.06
N HIS A 445 -5.18 -13.10 2.22
CA HIS A 445 -5.61 -11.70 2.26
C HIS A 445 -5.82 -11.13 0.87
N GLY A 446 -6.46 -9.98 0.79
CA GLY A 446 -6.73 -9.27 -0.45
C GLY A 446 -8.10 -9.58 -1.05
N VAL A 447 -8.33 -9.10 -2.27
CA VAL A 447 -9.64 -9.14 -2.93
C VAL A 447 -10.18 -10.56 -3.11
N HIS A 448 -9.31 -11.56 -3.32
CA HIS A 448 -9.72 -12.96 -3.46
C HIS A 448 -10.26 -13.54 -2.15
N ALA A 449 -9.60 -13.26 -1.02
CA ALA A 449 -10.09 -13.68 0.29
C ALA A 449 -11.43 -13.01 0.61
N ALA A 450 -11.57 -11.70 0.38
CA ALA A 450 -12.83 -10.98 0.57
C ALA A 450 -13.96 -11.50 -0.33
N ALA A 451 -13.68 -11.82 -1.60
CA ALA A 451 -14.69 -12.39 -2.49
C ALA A 451 -15.16 -13.78 -2.01
N THR A 452 -14.24 -14.61 -1.51
CA THR A 452 -14.55 -15.92 -0.93
C THR A 452 -15.36 -15.77 0.37
N MET A 453 -14.95 -14.83 1.23
CA MET A 453 -15.68 -14.45 2.45
C MET A 453 -17.12 -14.04 2.14
N GLY A 454 -17.33 -13.15 1.17
CA GLY A 454 -18.66 -12.73 0.75
C GLY A 454 -19.53 -13.89 0.25
N ARG A 455 -18.98 -14.86 -0.49
CA ARG A 455 -19.68 -16.09 -0.92
C ARG A 455 -20.05 -16.97 0.27
N LEU A 456 -19.10 -17.20 1.20
CA LEU A 456 -19.34 -17.99 2.39
C LEU A 456 -20.44 -17.38 3.25
N ARG A 457 -20.39 -16.07 3.50
CA ARG A 457 -21.40 -15.37 4.27
C ARG A 457 -22.79 -15.48 3.64
N ALA A 458 -22.90 -15.25 2.32
CA ALA A 458 -24.17 -15.39 1.62
C ALA A 458 -24.69 -16.84 1.67
N ALA A 459 -23.79 -17.83 1.56
CA ALA A 459 -24.17 -19.23 1.68
C ALA A 459 -24.65 -19.58 3.10
N VAL A 460 -23.95 -19.09 4.14
CA VAL A 460 -24.39 -19.28 5.54
C VAL A 460 -25.79 -18.72 5.75
N GLN A 461 -26.08 -17.51 5.28
CA GLN A 461 -27.41 -16.92 5.39
C GLN A 461 -28.48 -17.76 4.69
N ALA A 462 -28.20 -18.22 3.47
CA ALA A 462 -29.13 -19.08 2.72
C ALA A 462 -29.35 -20.45 3.38
N LEU A 463 -28.29 -21.04 3.96
CA LEU A 463 -28.39 -22.33 4.69
C LEU A 463 -29.08 -22.16 6.03
N ALA A 464 -28.92 -21.04 6.71
CA ALA A 464 -29.60 -20.70 7.94
C ALA A 464 -31.13 -20.66 7.75
N ASP A 465 -31.61 -20.16 6.61
CA ASP A 465 -33.05 -20.17 6.28
C ASP A 465 -33.64 -21.61 6.08
N LEU A 466 -32.77 -22.60 5.86
CA LEU A 466 -33.18 -24.01 5.80
C LEU A 466 -33.26 -24.69 7.15
N ASP A 467 -32.91 -23.98 8.22
CA ASP A 467 -32.93 -24.50 9.60
C ASP A 467 -32.09 -25.79 9.82
N LEU A 468 -30.99 -25.92 9.10
CA LEU A 468 -30.06 -27.05 9.20
C LEU A 468 -29.32 -27.04 10.55
N SER A 469 -28.86 -28.22 10.97
CA SER A 469 -28.02 -28.35 12.15
C SER A 469 -26.61 -27.72 11.89
N PRO A 470 -25.89 -27.29 12.95
CA PRO A 470 -24.59 -26.66 12.79
C PRO A 470 -23.58 -27.47 11.96
N GLU A 471 -23.50 -28.77 12.16
CA GLU A 471 -22.65 -29.70 11.44
C GLU A 471 -23.04 -29.82 9.95
N GLU A 472 -24.34 -29.78 9.63
CA GLU A 472 -24.84 -29.82 8.26
C GLU A 472 -24.52 -28.54 7.53
N VAL A 473 -24.66 -27.37 8.17
CA VAL A 473 -24.25 -26.08 7.59
C VAL A 473 -22.77 -26.10 7.22
N LEU A 474 -21.90 -26.56 8.14
CA LEU A 474 -20.45 -26.62 7.84
C LEU A 474 -20.14 -27.61 6.72
N ALA A 475 -20.83 -28.75 6.65
CA ALA A 475 -20.66 -29.73 5.57
C ALA A 475 -21.03 -29.13 4.20
N HIS A 476 -22.13 -28.39 4.10
CA HIS A 476 -22.53 -27.72 2.87
C HIS A 476 -21.57 -26.61 2.46
N LEU A 477 -20.99 -25.87 3.42
CA LEU A 477 -19.97 -24.87 3.15
C LEU A 477 -18.67 -25.49 2.65
N ASP A 478 -18.26 -26.63 3.24
CA ASP A 478 -17.09 -27.39 2.79
C ASP A 478 -17.26 -27.86 1.33
N ASP A 479 -18.42 -28.45 1.02
CA ASP A 479 -18.76 -28.88 -0.36
C ASP A 479 -18.77 -27.71 -1.34
N MET A 480 -19.25 -26.55 -0.91
CA MET A 480 -19.25 -25.35 -1.75
C MET A 480 -17.83 -24.86 -2.06
N LEU A 481 -16.95 -24.78 -1.04
CA LEU A 481 -15.56 -24.37 -1.23
C LEU A 481 -14.79 -25.34 -2.11
N ASN A 482 -15.00 -26.65 -1.93
CA ASN A 482 -14.39 -27.67 -2.78
C ASN A 482 -14.78 -27.51 -4.25
N ARG A 483 -16.05 -27.18 -4.55
CA ARG A 483 -16.49 -26.89 -5.92
C ARG A 483 -15.82 -25.64 -6.48
N VAL A 484 -15.75 -24.55 -5.69
CA VAL A 484 -15.09 -23.30 -6.11
C VAL A 484 -13.61 -23.53 -6.41
N ALA A 485 -12.91 -24.31 -5.59
CA ALA A 485 -11.50 -24.64 -5.79
C ALA A 485 -11.27 -25.43 -7.08
N HIS A 486 -12.18 -26.35 -7.44
CA HIS A 486 -12.11 -27.09 -8.71
C HIS A 486 -12.35 -26.23 -9.94
N ASP A 487 -13.26 -25.24 -9.86
CA ASP A 487 -13.63 -24.38 -11.00
C ASP A 487 -12.55 -23.35 -11.33
N THR A 488 -11.76 -22.90 -10.34
CA THR A 488 -10.79 -21.80 -10.53
C THR A 488 -9.48 -22.24 -11.16
N ASN A 489 -9.18 -23.54 -11.27
CA ASN A 489 -7.98 -24.12 -11.91
C ASN A 489 -6.67 -23.33 -11.62
N THR A 490 -6.60 -22.64 -10.49
CA THR A 490 -5.45 -21.86 -10.08
C THR A 490 -4.46 -22.75 -9.37
N ASP A 491 -3.27 -22.87 -9.94
CA ASP A 491 -2.07 -23.52 -9.36
C ASP A 491 -1.61 -22.87 -8.04
N ASP A 492 -2.32 -21.87 -7.55
CA ASP A 492 -1.93 -21.01 -6.44
C ASP A 492 -2.81 -21.29 -5.19
N GLY A 493 -2.55 -22.41 -4.56
CA GLY A 493 -2.95 -22.69 -3.18
C GLY A 493 -4.43 -23.04 -2.97
N SER A 494 -4.66 -24.05 -2.14
CA SER A 494 -6.00 -24.47 -1.71
C SER A 494 -6.77 -23.31 -1.07
N ILE A 495 -7.95 -23.00 -1.60
CA ILE A 495 -8.92 -22.08 -0.96
C ILE A 495 -9.42 -22.78 0.30
N GLY A 496 -9.02 -22.29 1.46
CA GLY A 496 -9.43 -22.80 2.76
C GLY A 496 -10.10 -21.71 3.60
N ALA A 497 -10.96 -22.10 4.52
CA ALA A 497 -11.53 -21.20 5.50
C ALA A 497 -11.73 -21.90 6.85
N THR A 498 -11.76 -21.14 7.93
CA THR A 498 -12.20 -21.61 9.23
C THR A 498 -13.56 -21.00 9.57
N CYS A 499 -14.42 -21.73 10.25
CA CYS A 499 -15.74 -21.25 10.61
C CYS A 499 -16.21 -21.85 11.93
N LEU A 500 -16.85 -21.04 12.76
CA LEU A 500 -17.62 -21.44 13.93
C LEU A 500 -19.07 -21.03 13.70
N TYR A 501 -19.99 -21.97 13.81
CA TYR A 501 -21.43 -21.77 13.70
C TYR A 501 -22.11 -22.24 14.99
N ALA A 502 -22.83 -21.33 15.62
CA ALA A 502 -23.51 -21.57 16.89
C ALA A 502 -24.99 -21.18 16.81
N VAL A 503 -25.90 -22.05 17.24
CA VAL A 503 -27.35 -21.81 17.30
C VAL A 503 -27.80 -21.77 18.74
N TYR A 504 -28.28 -20.62 19.21
CA TYR A 504 -28.83 -20.46 20.53
C TYR A 504 -30.36 -20.45 20.51
N ASP A 505 -30.97 -21.26 21.39
CA ASP A 505 -32.43 -21.32 21.60
C ASP A 505 -32.76 -20.66 22.95
N PRO A 506 -33.48 -19.50 22.95
CA PRO A 506 -33.84 -18.81 24.19
C PRO A 506 -34.98 -19.50 24.96
N VAL A 507 -35.64 -20.49 24.36
CA VAL A 507 -36.73 -21.26 25.02
C VAL A 507 -36.16 -22.39 25.88
N SER A 508 -35.24 -23.17 25.32
CA SER A 508 -34.53 -24.25 26.04
C SER A 508 -33.30 -23.74 26.80
N CYS A 509 -32.84 -22.53 26.53
CA CYS A 509 -31.56 -22.00 27.00
C CYS A 509 -30.41 -22.96 26.68
N SER A 510 -30.41 -23.53 25.47
CA SER A 510 -29.33 -24.38 24.95
C SER A 510 -28.70 -23.78 23.74
N CYS A 511 -27.43 -24.13 23.49
CA CYS A 511 -26.68 -23.73 22.35
C CYS A 511 -26.03 -24.94 21.68
N ALA A 512 -26.33 -25.14 20.40
CA ALA A 512 -25.67 -26.12 19.57
C ALA A 512 -24.55 -25.45 18.76
N LEU A 513 -23.33 -26.00 18.84
CA LEU A 513 -22.15 -25.40 18.18
C LEU A 513 -21.39 -26.47 17.40
N ALA A 514 -20.90 -26.07 16.23
CA ALA A 514 -19.93 -26.83 15.44
C ALA A 514 -18.80 -25.90 14.93
N ARG A 515 -17.60 -26.44 14.78
CA ARG A 515 -16.48 -25.66 14.26
C ARG A 515 -15.67 -26.41 13.19
N ALA A 516 -15.23 -25.68 12.20
CA ALA A 516 -14.35 -26.13 11.11
C ALA A 516 -13.00 -25.42 11.23
N GLY A 517 -12.02 -26.01 11.92
CA GLY A 517 -10.67 -25.44 12.07
C GLY A 517 -10.58 -24.12 12.86
N HIS A 518 -11.70 -23.57 13.32
CA HIS A 518 -11.78 -22.25 13.93
C HIS A 518 -11.41 -22.29 15.43
N PRO A 519 -10.89 -21.19 16.03
CA PRO A 519 -10.66 -21.11 17.47
C PRO A 519 -11.90 -21.44 18.28
N ALA A 520 -11.71 -22.05 19.46
CA ALA A 520 -12.81 -22.35 20.38
C ALA A 520 -13.34 -21.04 20.99
N PRO A 521 -14.68 -20.88 21.13
CA PRO A 521 -15.25 -19.69 21.73
C PRO A 521 -15.02 -19.68 23.24
N LEU A 522 -14.93 -18.46 23.81
CA LEU A 522 -14.87 -18.28 25.26
C LEU A 522 -16.28 -18.07 25.80
N LEU A 523 -16.65 -18.87 26.76
CA LEU A 523 -17.92 -18.75 27.51
C LEU A 523 -17.64 -18.17 28.89
N VAL A 524 -18.35 -17.10 29.25
CA VAL A 524 -18.36 -16.56 30.61
C VAL A 524 -19.73 -16.77 31.21
N SER A 525 -19.79 -17.43 32.37
CA SER A 525 -21.02 -17.62 33.09
C SER A 525 -21.57 -16.30 33.64
N PRO A 526 -22.89 -16.23 34.02
CA PRO A 526 -23.43 -15.02 34.62
C PRO A 526 -22.72 -14.56 35.90
N GLU A 527 -22.00 -15.48 36.59
CA GLU A 527 -21.17 -15.22 37.76
C GLU A 527 -19.75 -14.74 37.45
N GLY A 528 -19.39 -14.56 36.15
CA GLY A 528 -18.10 -14.05 35.72
C GLY A 528 -17.01 -15.14 35.56
N THR A 529 -17.35 -16.43 35.56
CA THR A 529 -16.37 -17.49 35.35
C THR A 529 -16.17 -17.76 33.86
N GLY A 530 -14.98 -17.42 33.32
CA GLY A 530 -14.63 -17.61 31.91
C GLY A 530 -13.92 -18.95 31.63
N ARG A 531 -14.39 -19.72 30.64
CA ARG A 531 -13.79 -20.96 30.17
C ARG A 531 -13.83 -21.08 28.65
N LEU A 532 -12.82 -21.64 28.03
CA LEU A 532 -12.92 -22.09 26.64
C LEU A 532 -13.86 -23.28 26.54
N LEU A 533 -14.69 -23.31 25.50
CA LEU A 533 -15.54 -24.44 25.24
C LEU A 533 -14.74 -25.58 24.59
N GLU A 534 -14.86 -26.78 25.20
CA GLU A 534 -14.30 -28.00 24.60
C GLU A 534 -15.24 -28.51 23.51
N LEU A 535 -14.88 -28.21 22.25
CA LEU A 535 -15.65 -28.62 21.07
C LEU A 535 -14.81 -29.55 20.21
N PRO A 536 -15.40 -30.54 19.54
CA PRO A 536 -14.73 -31.33 18.51
C PRO A 536 -14.06 -30.38 17.48
N THR A 537 -12.84 -30.68 17.11
CA THR A 537 -12.12 -29.89 16.12
C THR A 537 -12.31 -30.53 14.75
N GLY A 538 -13.24 -30.01 13.96
CA GLY A 538 -13.35 -30.36 12.55
C GLY A 538 -12.18 -29.81 11.72
N PRO A 539 -11.90 -30.36 10.54
CA PRO A 539 -10.91 -29.78 9.61
C PRO A 539 -11.37 -28.41 9.17
N PRO A 540 -10.45 -27.53 8.71
CA PRO A 540 -10.82 -26.32 7.98
C PRO A 540 -11.68 -26.65 6.75
N LEU A 541 -12.59 -25.74 6.39
CA LEU A 541 -13.41 -25.85 5.18
C LEU A 541 -12.53 -25.83 3.92
N GLY A 542 -12.92 -26.59 2.91
CA GLY A 542 -12.19 -26.70 1.64
C GLY A 542 -11.15 -27.84 1.60
N LEU A 543 -10.97 -28.59 2.71
CA LEU A 543 -10.12 -29.77 2.73
C LEU A 543 -10.86 -31.05 2.31
N GLY A 544 -12.17 -31.08 2.51
CA GLY A 544 -13.05 -32.20 2.13
C GLY A 544 -12.88 -33.50 2.93
N GLY A 545 -13.88 -34.34 2.88
CA GLY A 545 -13.79 -35.77 3.23
C GLY A 545 -13.86 -36.13 4.73
N MET A 546 -14.05 -35.16 5.62
CA MET A 546 -14.22 -35.40 7.06
C MET A 546 -15.58 -34.88 7.54
N PRO A 547 -16.33 -35.63 8.39
CA PRO A 547 -17.55 -35.13 8.98
C PRO A 547 -17.29 -34.06 10.02
N PHE A 548 -18.24 -33.14 10.17
CA PHE A 548 -18.27 -32.19 11.27
C PHE A 548 -19.17 -32.74 12.39
N GLU A 549 -18.85 -32.38 13.61
CA GLU A 549 -19.63 -32.79 14.79
C GLU A 549 -20.08 -31.54 15.55
N SER A 550 -21.34 -31.56 16.02
CA SER A 550 -21.89 -30.53 16.90
C SER A 550 -21.96 -30.98 18.34
N VAL A 551 -21.90 -30.00 19.23
CA VAL A 551 -22.13 -30.19 20.67
C VAL A 551 -23.23 -29.25 21.11
N GLU A 552 -24.21 -29.80 21.83
CA GLU A 552 -25.25 -29.02 22.48
C GLU A 552 -24.95 -28.89 23.99
N LEU A 553 -25.00 -27.66 24.48
CA LEU A 553 -24.72 -27.36 25.88
C LEU A 553 -25.70 -26.33 26.45
N PRO A 554 -26.01 -26.38 27.75
CA PRO A 554 -26.87 -25.38 28.38
C PRO A 554 -26.13 -24.06 28.52
N LEU A 555 -26.78 -22.97 28.09
CA LEU A 555 -26.34 -21.58 28.27
C LEU A 555 -27.42 -20.82 29.04
N PRO A 556 -27.32 -20.68 30.38
CA PRO A 556 -28.26 -19.89 31.17
C PRO A 556 -28.34 -18.44 30.71
N GLU A 557 -29.46 -17.79 31.04
CA GLU A 557 -29.63 -16.36 30.79
C GLU A 557 -28.50 -15.54 31.44
N GLY A 558 -27.96 -14.55 30.69
CA GLY A 558 -26.86 -13.71 31.15
C GLY A 558 -25.47 -14.30 30.89
N SER A 559 -25.37 -15.50 30.28
CA SER A 559 -24.10 -16.04 29.82
C SER A 559 -23.55 -15.18 28.68
N LEU A 560 -22.26 -14.90 28.70
CA LEU A 560 -21.57 -14.15 27.62
C LEU A 560 -20.74 -15.10 26.79
N LEU A 561 -21.06 -15.20 25.51
CA LEU A 561 -20.32 -15.98 24.52
C LEU A 561 -19.49 -15.05 23.66
N ALA A 562 -18.17 -15.26 23.62
CA ALA A 562 -17.25 -14.55 22.76
C ALA A 562 -16.76 -15.46 21.63
N LEU A 563 -17.11 -15.10 20.40
CA LEU A 563 -16.62 -15.70 19.17
C LEU A 563 -15.61 -14.72 18.56
N TYR A 564 -14.48 -15.24 18.08
CA TYR A 564 -13.39 -14.38 17.61
C TYR A 564 -12.48 -15.11 16.63
N THR A 565 -11.86 -14.37 15.74
CA THR A 565 -10.84 -14.89 14.84
C THR A 565 -9.44 -14.92 15.49
N ASN A 566 -8.53 -15.66 14.90
CA ASN A 566 -7.17 -15.86 15.43
C ASN A 566 -6.39 -14.55 15.64
N GLY A 567 -6.64 -13.53 14.80
CA GLY A 567 -5.98 -12.23 14.89
C GLY A 567 -6.17 -11.52 16.24
N LEU A 568 -7.28 -11.80 16.95
CA LEU A 568 -7.51 -11.28 18.30
C LEU A 568 -6.51 -11.82 19.33
N LEU A 569 -6.11 -13.07 19.18
CA LEU A 569 -5.20 -13.75 20.11
C LEU A 569 -3.73 -13.54 19.78
N LEU A 570 -3.40 -13.42 18.46
CA LEU A 570 -2.05 -13.35 17.95
C LEU A 570 -1.47 -11.95 18.11
N GLY A 571 -0.50 -11.80 19.00
CA GLY A 571 0.38 -10.65 19.03
C GLY A 571 1.71 -10.95 18.30
N LYS A 572 2.63 -9.98 18.26
CA LYS A 572 3.98 -10.15 17.66
C LYS A 572 4.80 -11.32 18.22
N ALA A 573 4.44 -11.83 19.40
CA ALA A 573 5.12 -12.95 20.06
C ALA A 573 4.47 -14.33 19.81
N LEU A 574 3.39 -14.42 19.01
CA LEU A 574 2.63 -15.67 18.76
C LEU A 574 2.20 -16.41 20.06
N ASP A 575 1.90 -15.66 21.12
CA ASP A 575 1.51 -16.21 22.43
C ASP A 575 -0.02 -16.36 22.51
N LEU A 576 -0.53 -17.53 22.13
CA LEU A 576 -1.96 -17.86 22.18
C LEU A 576 -2.51 -17.90 23.61
N ASP A 577 -1.75 -18.48 24.56
CA ASP A 577 -2.21 -18.61 25.95
C ASP A 577 -2.32 -17.24 26.63
N GLY A 578 -1.37 -16.34 26.38
CA GLY A 578 -1.44 -14.97 26.80
C GLY A 578 -2.61 -14.22 26.17
N GLY A 579 -2.92 -14.47 24.91
CA GLY A 579 -4.08 -13.93 24.20
C GLY A 579 -5.40 -14.34 24.85
N ILE A 580 -5.57 -15.62 25.11
CA ILE A 580 -6.76 -16.18 25.79
C ILE A 580 -6.90 -15.62 27.20
N THR A 581 -5.80 -15.47 27.93
CA THR A 581 -5.81 -14.91 29.29
C THR A 581 -6.29 -13.46 29.27
N ARG A 582 -5.77 -12.63 28.38
CA ARG A 582 -6.21 -11.23 28.19
C ARG A 582 -7.70 -11.13 27.85
N LEU A 583 -8.16 -11.97 26.91
CA LEU A 583 -9.57 -12.01 26.53
C LEU A 583 -10.44 -12.38 27.74
N ARG A 584 -10.09 -13.41 28.49
CA ARG A 584 -10.82 -13.83 29.69
C ARG A 584 -10.87 -12.73 30.75
N ASP A 585 -9.77 -12.03 30.97
CA ASP A 585 -9.70 -10.96 31.96
C ASP A 585 -10.54 -9.74 31.53
N ALA A 586 -10.58 -9.41 30.23
CA ALA A 586 -11.43 -8.37 29.69
C ALA A 586 -12.95 -8.69 29.76
N LEU A 587 -13.30 -9.96 29.76
CA LEU A 587 -14.69 -10.45 29.86
C LEU A 587 -15.11 -10.79 31.29
N ALA A 588 -14.32 -10.48 32.32
CA ALA A 588 -14.57 -10.89 33.71
C ALA A 588 -15.85 -10.30 34.30
N ASP A 589 -16.34 -9.18 33.80
CA ASP A 589 -17.64 -8.59 34.16
C ASP A 589 -18.65 -8.79 33.03
N PRO A 590 -19.39 -9.92 32.99
CA PRO A 590 -20.35 -10.20 31.93
C PRO A 590 -21.61 -9.30 31.96
N GLN A 591 -21.79 -8.47 32.98
CA GLN A 591 -22.92 -7.54 33.10
C GLN A 591 -22.63 -6.13 32.59
N ALA A 592 -21.38 -5.79 32.36
CA ALA A 592 -21.00 -4.48 31.76
C ALA A 592 -21.63 -4.31 30.35
N PRO A 593 -21.86 -3.10 29.90
CA PRO A 593 -22.31 -2.86 28.51
C PRO A 593 -21.40 -3.55 27.49
N LEU A 594 -21.97 -4.27 26.54
CA LEU A 594 -21.17 -5.05 25.57
C LEU A 594 -20.22 -4.17 24.76
N GLU A 595 -20.60 -2.94 24.48
CA GLU A 595 -19.73 -1.96 23.78
C GLU A 595 -18.47 -1.64 24.58
N ASP A 596 -18.61 -1.44 25.89
CA ASP A 596 -17.47 -1.17 26.80
C ASP A 596 -16.55 -2.38 26.92
N ILE A 597 -17.14 -3.59 26.94
CA ILE A 597 -16.36 -4.83 26.90
C ILE A 597 -15.58 -4.94 25.58
N CYS A 598 -16.23 -4.69 24.46
CA CYS A 598 -15.56 -4.68 23.15
C CYS A 598 -14.38 -3.70 23.11
N GLU A 599 -14.56 -2.49 23.63
CA GLU A 599 -13.48 -1.48 23.69
C GLU A 599 -12.33 -1.93 24.59
N THR A 600 -12.64 -2.57 25.72
CA THR A 600 -11.63 -3.12 26.63
C THR A 600 -10.82 -4.23 25.98
N VAL A 601 -11.48 -5.15 25.25
CA VAL A 601 -10.81 -6.23 24.51
C VAL A 601 -9.89 -5.67 23.46
N ILE A 602 -10.37 -4.72 22.65
CA ILE A 602 -9.59 -4.12 21.57
C ILE A 602 -8.44 -3.24 22.12
N GLY A 603 -8.70 -2.47 23.19
CA GLY A 603 -7.67 -1.66 23.86
C GLY A 603 -6.54 -2.49 24.47
N GLY A 604 -6.80 -3.77 24.78
CA GLY A 604 -5.80 -4.74 25.27
C GLY A 604 -4.91 -5.36 24.20
N LEU A 605 -5.08 -5.03 22.92
CA LEU A 605 -4.25 -5.59 21.84
C LEU A 605 -2.81 -5.11 21.91
N PRO A 606 -1.81 -6.00 21.82
CA PRO A 606 -0.40 -5.64 21.89
C PRO A 606 0.02 -4.77 20.69
N GLY A 607 0.52 -3.56 20.97
CA GLY A 607 1.07 -2.66 19.95
C GLY A 607 0.06 -1.80 19.21
N GLY A 608 -1.21 -1.81 19.59
CA GLY A 608 -2.26 -0.90 19.09
C GLY A 608 -2.76 -1.19 17.66
N ARG A 609 -2.13 -2.09 16.93
CA ARG A 609 -2.55 -2.54 15.58
C ARG A 609 -2.39 -4.05 15.45
N PRO A 610 -3.42 -4.75 14.94
CA PRO A 610 -3.38 -6.19 14.79
C PRO A 610 -2.42 -6.61 13.66
N VAL A 611 -1.84 -7.80 13.81
CA VAL A 611 -0.95 -8.43 12.81
C VAL A 611 -1.77 -9.11 11.72
N ASP A 612 -2.97 -9.57 12.07
CA ASP A 612 -3.96 -10.19 11.20
C ASP A 612 -5.31 -9.52 11.43
N ASP A 613 -6.29 -9.76 10.55
CA ASP A 613 -7.63 -9.24 10.73
C ASP A 613 -8.23 -9.74 12.06
N VAL A 614 -9.05 -8.92 12.66
CA VAL A 614 -9.74 -9.24 13.91
C VAL A 614 -11.23 -9.08 13.73
N ALA A 615 -11.97 -10.17 13.86
CA ALA A 615 -13.39 -10.15 14.08
C ALA A 615 -13.69 -10.64 15.50
N LEU A 616 -14.44 -9.85 16.26
CA LEU A 616 -14.95 -10.17 17.59
C LEU A 616 -16.46 -10.00 17.58
N LEU A 617 -17.16 -11.07 17.98
CA LEU A 617 -18.61 -11.06 18.19
C LEU A 617 -18.89 -11.49 19.63
N LEU A 618 -19.48 -10.61 20.41
CA LEU A 618 -19.96 -10.86 21.76
C LEU A 618 -21.47 -11.06 21.75
N ALA A 619 -21.94 -12.09 22.37
CA ALA A 619 -23.37 -12.38 22.51
C ALA A 619 -23.71 -12.72 23.98
N ARG A 620 -24.53 -11.87 24.61
CA ARG A 620 -25.10 -12.13 25.93
C ARG A 620 -26.44 -12.79 25.79
N THR A 621 -26.61 -14.00 26.34
CA THR A 621 -27.82 -14.80 26.23
C THR A 621 -28.98 -14.17 26.99
N ARG A 622 -30.15 -14.24 26.41
CA ARG A 622 -31.45 -13.89 27.05
C ARG A 622 -32.36 -15.11 27.02
N ALA A 623 -33.04 -15.36 28.11
CA ALA A 623 -34.08 -16.40 28.14
C ALA A 623 -35.43 -15.80 27.73
N LEU A 624 -36.24 -16.58 27.05
CA LEU A 624 -37.59 -16.17 26.74
C LEU A 624 -38.48 -16.41 27.99
N PRO A 625 -39.14 -15.37 28.55
CA PRO A 625 -39.96 -15.52 29.72
C PRO A 625 -41.09 -16.52 29.47
N ARG A 626 -41.37 -17.39 30.46
CA ARG A 626 -42.44 -18.37 30.36
C ARG A 626 -43.80 -17.76 30.06
N THR A 627 -44.02 -16.51 30.42
CA THR A 627 -45.25 -15.77 30.10
C THR A 627 -45.43 -15.48 28.62
N ARG A 628 -44.36 -15.63 27.83
CA ARG A 628 -44.35 -15.45 26.37
C ARG A 628 -44.36 -16.77 25.61
N LEU A 629 -44.49 -17.90 26.34
CA LEU A 629 -44.50 -19.25 25.78
C LEU A 629 -45.78 -19.96 26.22
N ALA A 630 -46.42 -20.62 25.29
CA ALA A 630 -47.52 -21.50 25.55
C ALA A 630 -47.36 -22.79 24.74
N ALA A 631 -47.54 -23.95 25.40
CA ALA A 631 -47.35 -25.24 24.73
C ALA A 631 -48.43 -26.23 25.21
N TRP A 632 -48.90 -27.01 24.25
CA TRP A 632 -49.96 -28.02 24.50
C TRP A 632 -49.66 -29.29 23.72
N GLU A 633 -49.99 -30.45 24.31
CA GLU A 633 -50.01 -31.71 23.60
C GLU A 633 -51.36 -31.86 22.91
N ILE A 634 -51.34 -32.25 21.64
CA ILE A 634 -52.51 -32.37 20.79
C ILE A 634 -52.88 -33.87 20.69
N ALA A 635 -54.13 -34.21 21.05
CA ALA A 635 -54.58 -35.55 20.88
C ALA A 635 -54.63 -35.95 19.38
N ALA A 636 -54.29 -37.20 19.10
CA ALA A 636 -54.32 -37.73 17.72
C ALA A 636 -55.78 -38.07 17.28
N ASP A 637 -56.67 -37.08 17.36
CA ASP A 637 -58.08 -37.15 17.01
C ASP A 637 -58.49 -35.90 16.20
N PRO A 638 -59.26 -36.01 15.12
CA PRO A 638 -59.69 -34.87 14.31
C PRO A 638 -60.44 -33.78 15.10
N SER A 639 -61.07 -34.08 16.20
CA SER A 639 -61.75 -33.09 17.05
C SER A 639 -60.75 -32.13 17.74
N ALA A 640 -59.51 -32.55 17.90
CA ALA A 640 -58.45 -31.74 18.52
C ALA A 640 -58.11 -30.45 17.74
N VAL A 641 -58.39 -30.39 16.44
CA VAL A 641 -58.23 -29.17 15.62
C VAL A 641 -59.07 -28.02 16.16
N GLY A 642 -60.34 -28.30 16.50
CA GLY A 642 -61.23 -27.29 17.08
C GLY A 642 -60.84 -26.88 18.51
N GLU A 643 -60.22 -27.77 19.26
CA GLU A 643 -59.66 -27.48 20.57
C GLU A 643 -58.40 -26.63 20.47
N ALA A 644 -57.48 -27.00 19.60
CA ALA A 644 -56.23 -26.24 19.33
C ALA A 644 -56.55 -24.78 18.95
N ARG A 645 -57.53 -24.54 18.04
CA ARG A 645 -57.98 -23.18 17.69
C ARG A 645 -58.46 -22.38 18.89
N ARG A 646 -59.39 -22.99 19.71
CA ARG A 646 -59.91 -22.29 20.88
C ARG A 646 -58.84 -21.98 21.90
N THR A 647 -57.90 -22.87 22.08
CA THR A 647 -56.79 -22.71 23.00
C THR A 647 -55.84 -21.58 22.50
N ALA A 648 -55.48 -21.58 21.20
CA ALA A 648 -54.71 -20.54 20.60
C ALA A 648 -55.35 -19.16 20.70
N ALA A 649 -56.67 -19.05 20.37
CA ALA A 649 -57.41 -17.81 20.52
C ALA A 649 -57.53 -17.35 22.01
N GLY A 650 -57.61 -18.29 22.95
CA GLY A 650 -57.56 -17.99 24.37
C GLY A 650 -56.22 -17.36 24.78
N GLN A 651 -55.13 -17.95 24.33
CA GLN A 651 -53.76 -17.47 24.62
C GLN A 651 -53.48 -16.10 24.01
N LEU A 652 -53.99 -15.86 22.82
CA LEU A 652 -53.83 -14.54 22.14
C LEU A 652 -54.55 -13.45 22.93
N ARG A 653 -55.74 -13.71 23.44
CA ARG A 653 -56.46 -12.75 24.30
C ARG A 653 -55.70 -12.48 25.61
N GLU A 654 -55.09 -13.50 26.23
CA GLU A 654 -54.23 -13.30 27.40
C GLU A 654 -53.02 -12.43 27.10
N TRP A 655 -52.49 -12.55 25.89
CA TRP A 655 -51.36 -11.74 25.42
C TRP A 655 -51.74 -10.36 24.89
N GLY A 656 -53.06 -10.06 24.75
CA GLY A 656 -53.54 -8.79 24.16
C GLY A 656 -53.30 -8.69 22.67
N LEU A 657 -53.34 -9.82 21.95
CA LEU A 657 -53.08 -9.96 20.52
C LEU A 657 -54.35 -10.36 19.75
N ASP A 658 -55.50 -9.81 20.13
CA ASP A 658 -56.83 -10.14 19.54
C ASP A 658 -56.85 -9.90 18.01
N GLU A 659 -56.11 -8.93 17.52
CA GLU A 659 -56.02 -8.62 16.09
C GLU A 659 -55.47 -9.77 15.25
N LEU A 660 -54.60 -10.60 15.83
CA LEU A 660 -53.98 -11.74 15.15
C LEU A 660 -54.83 -13.04 15.29
N ALA A 661 -55.93 -13.01 16.03
CA ALA A 661 -56.69 -14.21 16.34
C ALA A 661 -57.13 -14.95 15.07
N PHE A 662 -57.67 -14.26 14.08
CA PHE A 662 -58.15 -14.86 12.84
C PHE A 662 -57.01 -15.57 12.07
N SER A 663 -55.90 -14.90 11.86
CA SER A 663 -54.75 -15.45 11.09
C SER A 663 -54.10 -16.62 11.83
N ALA A 664 -53.91 -16.47 13.17
CA ALA A 664 -53.32 -17.52 13.98
C ALA A 664 -54.21 -18.75 14.11
N GLU A 665 -55.54 -18.58 14.29
CA GLU A 665 -56.49 -19.67 14.31
C GLU A 665 -56.49 -20.48 13.00
N LEU A 666 -56.42 -19.78 11.88
CA LEU A 666 -56.32 -20.39 10.57
C LEU A 666 -55.01 -21.20 10.42
N ILE A 667 -53.86 -20.58 10.74
CA ILE A 667 -52.54 -21.23 10.69
C ILE A 667 -52.48 -22.44 11.60
N VAL A 668 -52.91 -22.32 12.88
CA VAL A 668 -52.93 -23.44 13.85
C VAL A 668 -53.81 -24.56 13.32
N SER A 669 -55.00 -24.23 12.74
CA SER A 669 -55.90 -25.24 12.19
C SER A 669 -55.25 -26.04 11.06
N GLU A 670 -54.58 -25.36 10.12
CA GLU A 670 -53.93 -25.99 8.99
C GLU A 670 -52.72 -26.81 9.43
N LEU A 671 -51.88 -26.26 10.33
CA LEU A 671 -50.70 -26.96 10.84
C LEU A 671 -51.08 -28.25 11.61
N VAL A 672 -52.05 -28.14 12.54
CA VAL A 672 -52.54 -29.30 13.32
C VAL A 672 -53.24 -30.33 12.42
N THR A 673 -54.03 -29.87 11.43
CA THR A 673 -54.66 -30.77 10.46
C THR A 673 -53.64 -31.51 9.65
N ASN A 674 -52.58 -30.85 9.20
CA ASN A 674 -51.48 -31.48 8.46
C ASN A 674 -50.77 -32.53 9.34
N ALA A 675 -50.49 -32.23 10.59
CA ALA A 675 -49.87 -33.16 11.52
C ALA A 675 -50.78 -34.39 11.74
N LEU A 676 -52.07 -34.20 11.98
CA LEU A 676 -53.01 -35.30 12.18
C LEU A 676 -53.21 -36.18 10.94
N ARG A 677 -53.11 -35.62 9.74
CA ARG A 677 -53.29 -36.37 8.48
C ARG A 677 -52.04 -37.10 8.01
N HIS A 678 -50.86 -36.54 8.26
CA HIS A 678 -49.64 -36.96 7.58
C HIS A 678 -48.51 -37.35 8.53
N ALA A 679 -48.71 -37.21 9.84
CA ALA A 679 -47.65 -37.44 10.80
C ALA A 679 -48.03 -38.50 11.86
N SER A 680 -47.08 -38.76 12.77
CA SER A 680 -47.21 -39.69 13.89
C SER A 680 -47.20 -38.95 15.21
N ALA A 681 -47.94 -39.44 16.19
CA ALA A 681 -47.91 -38.92 17.56
C ALA A 681 -46.55 -39.17 18.24
N PRO A 682 -46.13 -38.33 19.18
CA PRO A 682 -46.85 -37.23 19.77
C PRO A 682 -46.92 -36.00 18.88
N ILE A 683 -48.02 -35.25 18.94
CA ILE A 683 -48.19 -33.97 18.27
C ILE A 683 -48.22 -32.87 19.34
N GLY A 684 -47.41 -31.87 19.16
CA GLY A 684 -47.32 -30.69 20.05
C GLY A 684 -47.65 -29.39 19.32
N LEU A 685 -48.44 -28.53 19.96
CA LEU A 685 -48.62 -27.13 19.52
C LEU A 685 -47.87 -26.22 20.47
N ARG A 686 -47.06 -25.33 19.93
CA ARG A 686 -46.33 -24.30 20.69
C ARG A 686 -46.58 -22.93 20.08
N MET A 687 -46.89 -21.96 20.92
CA MET A 687 -46.98 -20.54 20.52
C MET A 687 -45.94 -19.73 21.29
N ILE A 688 -45.26 -18.86 20.59
CA ILE A 688 -44.18 -18.03 21.12
C ILE A 688 -44.46 -16.57 20.77
N ARG A 689 -44.52 -15.72 21.80
CA ARG A 689 -44.58 -14.27 21.64
C ARG A 689 -43.15 -13.68 21.75
N ALA A 690 -42.50 -13.58 20.63
CA ALA A 690 -41.19 -12.96 20.52
C ALA A 690 -41.32 -11.54 19.92
N ARG A 691 -40.56 -11.21 18.89
CA ARG A 691 -40.73 -10.03 18.03
C ARG A 691 -41.95 -10.21 17.10
N GLU A 692 -42.20 -11.45 16.75
CA GLU A 692 -43.34 -11.95 15.99
C GLU A 692 -44.14 -12.94 16.83
N LEU A 693 -45.33 -13.24 16.41
CA LEU A 693 -46.08 -14.38 16.95
C LEU A 693 -45.68 -15.62 16.15
N ILE A 694 -45.08 -16.59 16.81
CA ILE A 694 -44.61 -17.83 16.18
C ILE A 694 -45.60 -18.95 16.59
N CYS A 695 -46.13 -19.65 15.58
CA CYS A 695 -46.96 -20.83 15.78
C CYS A 695 -46.20 -22.06 15.28
N GLU A 696 -45.92 -23.03 16.12
CA GLU A 696 -45.17 -24.24 15.79
C GLU A 696 -46.02 -25.48 16.09
N VAL A 697 -45.99 -26.44 15.16
CA VAL A 697 -46.57 -27.77 15.40
C VAL A 697 -45.47 -28.81 15.19
N SER A 698 -45.19 -29.57 16.26
CA SER A 698 -44.22 -30.68 16.23
C SER A 698 -44.93 -32.00 16.01
N ASP A 699 -44.31 -32.93 15.30
CA ASP A 699 -44.74 -34.29 15.12
C ASP A 699 -43.55 -35.26 14.97
N ALA A 700 -43.76 -36.56 15.16
CA ALA A 700 -42.73 -37.59 15.15
C ALA A 700 -42.38 -38.10 13.72
N SER A 701 -42.82 -37.43 12.67
CA SER A 701 -42.56 -37.85 11.28
C SER A 701 -41.38 -37.09 10.66
N SER A 702 -40.53 -37.77 9.91
CA SER A 702 -39.45 -37.20 9.15
C SER A 702 -39.82 -36.84 7.70
N THR A 703 -41.11 -36.97 7.33
CA THR A 703 -41.56 -36.72 5.94
C THR A 703 -41.70 -35.22 5.68
N SER A 704 -41.01 -34.72 4.64
CA SER A 704 -41.09 -33.30 4.23
C SER A 704 -42.49 -32.94 3.70
N PRO A 705 -43.10 -31.85 4.15
CA PRO A 705 -44.30 -31.33 3.52
C PRO A 705 -43.97 -30.77 2.12
N HIS A 706 -44.75 -31.15 1.11
CA HIS A 706 -44.60 -30.62 -0.23
C HIS A 706 -45.74 -29.66 -0.55
N LEU A 707 -45.42 -28.45 -1.00
CA LEU A 707 -46.36 -27.53 -1.63
C LEU A 707 -46.91 -28.18 -2.90
N ARG A 708 -48.19 -28.51 -2.91
CA ARG A 708 -48.90 -28.92 -4.13
C ARG A 708 -49.79 -27.77 -4.58
N HIS A 709 -49.68 -27.39 -5.82
CA HIS A 709 -50.71 -26.54 -6.45
C HIS A 709 -52.01 -27.36 -6.53
N ALA A 710 -52.91 -27.12 -5.58
CA ALA A 710 -54.23 -27.70 -5.64
C ALA A 710 -55.05 -27.06 -6.77
N ARG A 711 -55.62 -27.89 -7.66
CA ARG A 711 -56.61 -27.40 -8.64
C ARG A 711 -57.85 -26.92 -7.87
N THR A 712 -58.61 -26.00 -8.48
CA THR A 712 -59.81 -25.35 -7.90
C THR A 712 -60.85 -26.35 -7.39
N THR A 713 -60.78 -27.63 -7.80
CA THR A 713 -61.67 -28.71 -7.46
C THR A 713 -61.18 -29.65 -6.35
N ASP A 714 -59.94 -29.51 -5.86
CA ASP A 714 -59.37 -30.39 -4.83
C ASP A 714 -59.74 -29.89 -3.44
N GLU A 715 -60.41 -30.72 -2.63
CA GLU A 715 -60.74 -30.45 -1.22
C GLU A 715 -59.51 -30.55 -0.29
N GLY A 716 -58.33 -30.96 -0.78
CA GLY A 716 -57.09 -31.07 -0.02
C GLY A 716 -55.89 -30.39 -0.74
N GLY A 717 -55.00 -29.75 0.02
CA GLY A 717 -53.77 -29.18 -0.48
C GLY A 717 -53.68 -27.65 -0.44
N ARG A 718 -54.72 -26.97 0.06
CA ARG A 718 -54.74 -25.49 0.19
C ARG A 718 -54.11 -24.98 1.49
N GLY A 719 -53.86 -25.86 2.48
CA GLY A 719 -53.43 -25.48 3.80
C GLY A 719 -52.11 -24.72 3.84
N LEU A 720 -51.08 -25.25 3.18
CA LEU A 720 -49.76 -24.58 3.14
C LEU A 720 -49.78 -23.28 2.29
N PHE A 721 -50.67 -23.19 1.31
CA PHE A 721 -50.87 -21.97 0.56
C PHE A 721 -51.51 -20.85 1.42
N LEU A 722 -52.48 -21.24 2.28
CA LEU A 722 -53.08 -20.31 3.24
C LEU A 722 -52.04 -19.81 4.26
N ILE A 723 -51.21 -20.73 4.79
CA ILE A 723 -50.13 -20.37 5.69
C ILE A 723 -49.16 -19.36 4.99
N ALA A 724 -48.74 -19.64 3.79
CA ALA A 724 -47.85 -18.75 3.01
C ALA A 724 -48.43 -17.36 2.71
N ARG A 725 -49.80 -17.25 2.73
CA ARG A 725 -50.48 -15.95 2.49
C ARG A 725 -50.57 -15.09 3.76
N TYR A 726 -50.70 -15.72 4.92
CA TYR A 726 -50.92 -15.00 6.19
C TYR A 726 -49.67 -14.88 7.05
N ALA A 727 -48.70 -15.78 6.88
CA ALA A 727 -47.45 -15.75 7.59
C ALA A 727 -46.43 -14.86 6.83
N GLU A 728 -45.62 -14.11 7.54
CA GLU A 728 -44.48 -13.40 7.01
C GLU A 728 -43.40 -14.39 6.59
N ARG A 729 -43.14 -15.41 7.41
CA ARG A 729 -42.24 -16.53 7.18
C ARG A 729 -42.90 -17.82 7.65
N TRP A 730 -42.58 -18.91 6.99
CA TRP A 730 -42.99 -20.25 7.43
C TRP A 730 -41.96 -21.29 6.91
N GLY A 731 -41.87 -22.41 7.55
CA GLY A 731 -40.93 -23.45 7.15
C GLY A 731 -41.10 -24.75 7.95
N THR A 732 -40.13 -25.63 7.73
CA THR A 732 -40.06 -26.92 8.44
C THR A 732 -38.65 -27.07 8.98
N ARG A 733 -38.56 -27.41 10.26
CA ARG A 733 -37.34 -27.76 10.96
C ARG A 733 -37.36 -29.22 11.35
N TYR A 734 -36.28 -29.95 11.06
CA TYR A 734 -36.09 -31.32 11.48
C TYR A 734 -35.39 -31.38 12.85
N THR A 735 -35.85 -32.31 13.70
CA THR A 735 -35.26 -32.58 15.01
C THR A 735 -34.97 -34.07 15.12
N ALA A 736 -34.19 -34.48 16.13
CA ALA A 736 -33.93 -35.89 16.40
C ALA A 736 -35.23 -36.72 16.66
N GLU A 737 -36.30 -36.07 17.09
CA GLU A 737 -37.57 -36.69 17.45
C GLU A 737 -38.61 -36.62 16.33
N GLY A 738 -38.37 -35.87 15.24
CA GLY A 738 -39.31 -35.70 14.16
C GLY A 738 -39.13 -34.37 13.44
N LYS A 739 -40.24 -33.65 13.20
CA LYS A 739 -40.18 -32.31 12.57
C LYS A 739 -41.07 -31.30 13.28
N ILE A 740 -40.75 -30.03 13.07
CA ILE A 740 -41.55 -28.88 13.51
C ILE A 740 -41.91 -28.08 12.28
N ILE A 741 -43.20 -27.87 12.02
CA ILE A 741 -43.66 -26.92 11.01
C ILE A 741 -44.05 -25.64 11.76
N TRP A 742 -43.50 -24.51 11.30
CA TRP A 742 -43.66 -23.24 11.98
C TRP A 742 -44.14 -22.15 11.02
N ALA A 743 -44.78 -21.12 11.58
CA ALA A 743 -45.19 -19.91 10.87
C ALA A 743 -45.07 -18.71 11.79
N GLU A 744 -44.61 -17.60 11.26
CA GLU A 744 -44.33 -16.34 11.94
C GLU A 744 -45.32 -15.26 11.44
N LEU A 745 -45.95 -14.57 12.37
CA LEU A 745 -46.92 -13.51 12.15
C LEU A 745 -46.41 -12.19 12.74
N PRO A 746 -46.41 -11.08 12.03
CA PRO A 746 -45.94 -9.79 12.56
C PRO A 746 -46.89 -9.29 13.68
N LEU A 747 -46.30 -8.75 14.78
CA LEU A 747 -47.05 -8.18 15.91
C LEU A 747 -47.57 -6.75 15.70
N GLY A 748 -47.24 -6.11 14.62
CA GLY A 748 -47.62 -4.73 14.30
C GLY A 748 -48.51 -4.66 13.06
N PRO A 749 -49.14 -3.50 12.78
CA PRO A 749 -49.85 -3.31 11.53
C PRO A 749 -48.85 -3.50 10.36
N THR A 750 -49.15 -4.49 9.53
CA THR A 750 -48.40 -4.73 8.28
C THR A 750 -48.47 -3.47 7.45
N THR A 751 -47.35 -2.72 7.31
CA THR A 751 -47.15 -1.70 6.31
C THR A 751 -46.83 -2.31 4.93
N GLY A 752 -47.42 -3.45 4.65
CA GLY A 752 -47.41 -4.05 3.32
C GLY A 752 -48.47 -3.39 2.47
N PRO A 753 -48.28 -3.27 1.14
CA PRO A 753 -49.36 -2.80 0.26
C PRO A 753 -50.58 -3.66 0.52
N GLU A 754 -51.76 -2.97 0.66
CA GLU A 754 -53.05 -3.68 0.66
C GLU A 754 -53.03 -4.75 -0.43
N PRO A 755 -53.58 -5.96 -0.16
CA PRO A 755 -53.64 -6.98 -1.20
C PRO A 755 -54.53 -6.42 -2.31
N ALA A 756 -53.84 -5.78 -3.29
CA ALA A 756 -54.49 -5.43 -4.53
C ALA A 756 -55.13 -6.70 -5.08
N ASN A 757 -56.31 -6.58 -5.61
CA ASN A 757 -57.08 -7.62 -6.30
C ASN A 757 -56.38 -8.20 -7.56
N ASP A 758 -55.08 -8.32 -7.50
CA ASP A 758 -54.23 -8.71 -8.64
C ASP A 758 -54.10 -10.24 -8.86
N LEU A 759 -54.77 -11.04 -8.02
CA LEU A 759 -54.78 -12.47 -8.25
C LEU A 759 -55.59 -12.85 -9.52
N ASP A 760 -56.63 -12.09 -9.82
CA ASP A 760 -57.40 -12.28 -11.04
C ASP A 760 -56.59 -11.82 -12.28
N THR A 761 -55.81 -10.75 -12.15
CA THR A 761 -54.92 -10.26 -13.22
C THR A 761 -53.72 -11.14 -13.45
N LEU A 762 -53.14 -11.78 -12.42
CA LEU A 762 -52.06 -12.76 -12.55
C LEU A 762 -52.55 -14.11 -13.11
N LEU A 763 -53.79 -14.50 -12.79
CA LEU A 763 -54.40 -15.72 -13.35
C LEU A 763 -54.77 -15.49 -14.84
N GLU A 764 -55.26 -14.32 -15.24
CA GLU A 764 -55.48 -13.96 -16.65
C GLU A 764 -54.17 -13.96 -17.47
N HIS A 765 -53.04 -13.49 -16.90
CA HIS A 765 -51.76 -13.50 -17.60
C HIS A 765 -51.09 -14.91 -17.69
N LEU A 766 -51.45 -15.84 -16.83
CA LEU A 766 -51.02 -17.23 -16.88
C LEU A 766 -51.84 -18.09 -17.81
N GLU A 767 -53.14 -17.74 -18.05
CA GLU A 767 -53.98 -18.39 -19.05
C GLU A 767 -53.61 -18.02 -20.49
N ASP A 768 -53.09 -16.82 -20.72
CA ASP A 768 -52.70 -16.33 -22.07
C ASP A 768 -51.34 -16.83 -22.56
N GLN A 769 -50.54 -17.52 -21.73
CA GLN A 769 -49.26 -18.17 -22.11
C GLN A 769 -49.39 -19.69 -22.38
N GLY A 770 -50.63 -20.21 -22.37
CA GLY A 770 -50.90 -21.66 -22.50
C GLY A 770 -51.03 -22.19 -23.95
N ASP A 771 -50.84 -21.38 -25.00
CA ASP A 771 -51.02 -21.80 -26.40
C ASP A 771 -49.69 -21.76 -27.19
N PHE A 772 -48.74 -22.63 -26.80
CA PHE A 772 -47.62 -23.03 -27.67
C PHE A 772 -47.65 -24.58 -27.86
N THR A 773 -48.65 -25.05 -28.60
CA THR A 773 -48.55 -26.34 -29.29
C THR A 773 -48.47 -26.07 -30.77
N GLY A 774 -47.28 -26.34 -31.39
CA GLY A 774 -47.23 -26.58 -32.83
C GLY A 774 -46.12 -25.83 -33.56
N ALA A 775 -44.92 -26.40 -33.63
CA ALA A 775 -44.20 -26.76 -34.83
C ALA A 775 -42.81 -27.34 -34.45
#